data_de56ae80255726d7c4292c8b544f2cb7
#
_entry.id   de56ae80255726d7c4292c8b544f2cb7
#
_cell.length_a   1.000
_cell.length_b   1.000
_cell.length_c   1.000
_cell.angle_alpha   90.00
_cell.angle_beta   90.00
_cell.angle_gamma   90.00
#
_symmetry.space_group_name_H-M   'P 1'
#
loop_
_entity.id
_entity.type
_entity.pdbx_description
1 polymer ?
#
loop_
_entity_poly.entity_id
_entity_poly.type
_entity_poly.pdbx_seq_one_letter_code
_entity_poly.pdbx_strand_id
1 'polypeptide(L)'
;MTIHDQAWVKAEEEKRAWMDGNSLYRAEDEHSSCGVGLVVSLSGKPSRKVVEAGINALKAIWHRGAVDADGKTGDGAGIHVQIPVKFFYDVVRRTGHEPDPKKLIAVGQVFLPRTDFGAQERCRTIVETEVLRMGHYIYGWRHVPVDISVLGEKANATRPEIEQILIRCEKDIDHEQFERELYIIRRRIEKAATAAGIAGMYLCSLSCRSIIYKGMMLAEQVSTFYPDLQDERFESAFAIYHQRYSTNTFPQWWLAQPFRMLAHNGEINTLKGNVNWMRSHEIRMASAAFGEMAEDIKPIIPGGTSDSGALDAVFEVLVRSGRSAPMAKTMLVPEAWSKQTMNMPKAWADMYSYCNSVIEPWDGPAALAMTDGRWVCGGLDRNGLRPMRYVVTGDGMLIAGSEAGMVPVDEMTVREKGALGPGQMIAVDMAEGKLYRDTEIKDRLAAAQPYGEWVEKVVDLNALLKDVPERAQFHGAELRKRQIAAGFTVEELEQVLAPMAEDGKEMVASMGDDTPPAVLSHVYRPLSHYFRQNFSQVTNPPIDSLREGRVMSLKTRFGNLKNVLDENSSQTEILVLESPFIANAEFQVLVERFGEQVAFIDCTFPVGPALDDLQDAVERIRAEAEDAVRSGAGQLVLTDEHQGPEKVGMPMILATSAVHSWLTRKGLRTFCSINVRSAECVDPHYFAVLIGAGATTVNDKVQAENMLTGALGRLFAVSEAYPDLKANANFQQLQAELSDIENKLAAARRFFN
;
A
#
# COMPACT_ATOMS: atom_id res chain seq x y z
N MET A 1 -33.28 1.83 -13.05
CA MET A 1 -33.44 0.42 -12.70
C MET A 1 -34.46 -0.22 -13.66
N THR A 2 -34.14 -1.37 -14.22
CA THR A 2 -35.11 -2.16 -14.97
C THR A 2 -36.11 -2.82 -13.99
N ILE A 3 -37.28 -3.25 -14.47
CA ILE A 3 -38.27 -3.97 -13.65
C ILE A 3 -37.63 -5.20 -12.97
N HIS A 4 -36.67 -5.82 -13.63
CA HIS A 4 -35.96 -6.99 -13.12
C HIS A 4 -35.06 -6.66 -11.92
N ASP A 5 -34.34 -5.54 -11.97
CA ASP A 5 -33.47 -5.09 -10.88
C ASP A 5 -34.28 -4.65 -9.66
N GLN A 6 -35.45 -4.02 -9.88
CA GLN A 6 -36.38 -3.66 -8.81
C GLN A 6 -36.97 -4.87 -8.10
N ALA A 7 -37.29 -5.92 -8.85
CA ALA A 7 -37.80 -7.17 -8.26
C ALA A 7 -36.73 -7.85 -7.39
N TRP A 8 -35.50 -7.85 -7.82
CA TRP A 8 -34.38 -8.40 -7.04
C TRP A 8 -34.13 -7.56 -5.76
N VAL A 9 -34.10 -6.24 -5.84
CA VAL A 9 -33.92 -5.35 -4.67
C VAL A 9 -35.05 -5.60 -3.66
N LYS A 10 -36.30 -5.69 -4.11
CA LYS A 10 -37.43 -5.98 -3.24
C LYS A 10 -37.30 -7.34 -2.54
N ALA A 11 -36.86 -8.37 -3.25
CA ALA A 11 -36.66 -9.70 -2.67
C ALA A 11 -35.54 -9.69 -1.60
N GLU A 12 -34.47 -8.90 -1.81
CA GLU A 12 -33.40 -8.75 -0.81
C GLU A 12 -33.83 -7.91 0.40
N GLU A 13 -34.68 -6.90 0.21
CA GLU A 13 -35.28 -6.15 1.32
C GLU A 13 -36.20 -7.02 2.17
N GLU A 14 -37.06 -7.86 1.54
CA GLU A 14 -37.89 -8.80 2.21
C GLU A 14 -37.06 -9.84 3.00
N LYS A 15 -35.99 -10.34 2.44
CA LYS A 15 -35.03 -11.23 3.10
C LYS A 15 -34.40 -10.60 4.33
N ARG A 16 -33.98 -9.34 4.24
CA ARG A 16 -33.40 -8.60 5.38
C ARG A 16 -34.42 -8.36 6.49
N ALA A 17 -35.63 -7.97 6.13
CA ALA A 17 -36.71 -7.82 7.11
C ALA A 17 -36.97 -9.14 7.83
N TRP A 18 -36.91 -10.26 7.10
CA TRP A 18 -37.02 -11.60 7.70
C TRP A 18 -35.81 -11.89 8.62
N MET A 19 -34.60 -11.58 8.19
CA MET A 19 -33.36 -11.80 8.97
C MET A 19 -33.37 -10.97 10.26
N ASP A 20 -33.81 -9.72 10.22
CA ASP A 20 -33.90 -8.84 11.40
C ASP A 20 -34.83 -9.41 12.47
N GLY A 21 -35.95 -10.07 12.06
CA GLY A 21 -36.85 -10.71 12.97
C GLY A 21 -36.48 -12.14 13.42
N ASN A 22 -35.58 -12.83 12.70
CA ASN A 22 -35.35 -14.28 12.88
C ASN A 22 -33.86 -14.66 13.05
N SER A 23 -32.94 -13.69 13.11
CA SER A 23 -31.52 -13.92 13.29
C SER A 23 -30.88 -12.86 14.17
N LEU A 24 -29.53 -12.88 14.29
CA LEU A 24 -28.77 -11.86 14.98
C LEU A 24 -28.50 -10.61 14.10
N TYR A 25 -28.94 -10.61 12.85
CA TYR A 25 -28.86 -9.45 11.97
C TYR A 25 -29.73 -8.31 12.50
N ARG A 26 -29.22 -7.07 12.46
CA ARG A 26 -29.96 -5.85 12.71
C ARG A 26 -29.71 -4.88 11.56
N ALA A 27 -30.79 -4.31 11.02
CA ALA A 27 -30.69 -3.35 9.92
C ALA A 27 -30.02 -2.04 10.32
N GLU A 28 -30.04 -1.72 11.62
CA GLU A 28 -29.43 -0.53 12.23
C GLU A 28 -27.92 -0.68 12.49
N ASP A 29 -27.38 -1.91 12.43
CA ASP A 29 -25.95 -2.15 12.58
C ASP A 29 -25.19 -1.48 11.42
N GLU A 30 -24.03 -0.89 11.72
CA GLU A 30 -23.21 -0.27 10.69
C GLU A 30 -22.65 -1.30 9.70
N HIS A 31 -22.99 -1.14 8.42
CA HIS A 31 -22.54 -2.00 7.31
C HIS A 31 -21.55 -1.30 6.38
N SER A 32 -20.74 -0.38 6.91
CA SER A 32 -19.93 0.57 6.14
C SER A 32 -18.66 0.02 5.48
N SER A 33 -18.46 -1.28 5.38
CA SER A 33 -17.31 -1.88 4.69
C SER A 33 -17.58 -2.13 3.21
N CYS A 34 -16.53 -1.98 2.36
CA CYS A 34 -16.60 -2.30 0.93
C CYS A 34 -16.90 -3.79 0.71
N GLY A 35 -17.47 -4.13 -0.45
CA GLY A 35 -17.63 -5.50 -0.91
C GLY A 35 -16.60 -5.82 -2.00
N VAL A 36 -15.84 -6.89 -1.84
CA VAL A 36 -14.85 -7.37 -2.81
C VAL A 36 -14.92 -8.88 -2.95
N GLY A 37 -14.66 -9.38 -4.15
CA GLY A 37 -14.51 -10.81 -4.33
C GLY A 37 -14.07 -11.21 -5.73
N LEU A 38 -13.94 -12.52 -5.90
CA LEU A 38 -13.56 -13.16 -7.15
C LEU A 38 -14.32 -14.48 -7.34
N VAL A 39 -14.55 -14.80 -8.60
CA VAL A 39 -14.99 -16.12 -9.07
C VAL A 39 -14.01 -16.56 -10.13
N VAL A 40 -13.51 -17.80 -10.07
CA VAL A 40 -12.58 -18.34 -11.05
C VAL A 40 -12.83 -19.81 -11.35
N SER A 41 -12.77 -20.17 -12.62
CA SER A 41 -12.75 -21.56 -13.08
C SER A 41 -11.40 -22.20 -12.76
N LEU A 42 -11.40 -23.26 -11.96
CA LEU A 42 -10.16 -23.99 -11.63
C LEU A 42 -9.46 -24.56 -12.86
N SER A 43 -10.22 -24.88 -13.91
CA SER A 43 -9.66 -25.38 -15.17
C SER A 43 -9.05 -24.29 -16.06
N GLY A 44 -9.19 -23.01 -15.69
CA GLY A 44 -8.78 -21.87 -16.53
C GLY A 44 -9.59 -21.69 -17.80
N LYS A 45 -10.64 -22.49 -18.03
CA LYS A 45 -11.48 -22.41 -19.23
C LYS A 45 -12.55 -21.33 -19.08
N PRO A 46 -12.66 -20.42 -20.06
CA PRO A 46 -13.72 -19.42 -20.09
C PRO A 46 -15.10 -20.06 -20.16
N SER A 47 -16.06 -19.45 -19.45
CA SER A 47 -17.48 -19.82 -19.52
C SER A 47 -18.39 -18.65 -19.20
N ARG A 48 -19.59 -18.65 -19.70
CA ARG A 48 -20.65 -17.71 -19.38
C ARG A 48 -21.01 -17.78 -17.88
N LYS A 49 -21.01 -18.99 -17.34
CA LYS A 49 -21.32 -19.26 -15.92
C LYS A 49 -20.45 -18.45 -14.95
N VAL A 50 -19.15 -18.28 -15.24
CA VAL A 50 -18.25 -17.48 -14.38
C VAL A 50 -18.62 -16.00 -14.41
N VAL A 51 -18.97 -15.46 -15.58
CA VAL A 51 -19.40 -14.06 -15.73
C VAL A 51 -20.71 -13.82 -14.96
N GLU A 52 -21.68 -14.69 -15.13
CA GLU A 52 -22.96 -14.61 -14.41
C GLU A 52 -22.78 -14.73 -12.90
N ALA A 53 -21.94 -15.66 -12.45
CA ALA A 53 -21.61 -15.79 -11.04
C ALA A 53 -20.97 -14.52 -10.48
N GLY A 54 -20.04 -13.89 -11.23
CA GLY A 54 -19.42 -12.62 -10.86
C GLY A 54 -20.41 -11.46 -10.79
N ILE A 55 -21.32 -11.35 -11.76
CA ILE A 55 -22.38 -10.35 -11.78
C ILE A 55 -23.34 -10.55 -10.60
N ASN A 56 -23.75 -11.79 -10.34
CA ASN A 56 -24.66 -12.11 -9.25
C ASN A 56 -24.00 -11.85 -7.88
N ALA A 57 -22.71 -12.20 -7.75
CA ALA A 57 -21.95 -11.91 -6.55
C ALA A 57 -21.84 -10.39 -6.30
N LEU A 58 -21.58 -9.62 -7.34
CA LEU A 58 -21.56 -8.15 -7.24
C LEU A 58 -22.92 -7.61 -6.79
N LYS A 59 -24.02 -8.10 -7.38
CA LYS A 59 -25.37 -7.72 -6.97
C LYS A 59 -25.68 -8.11 -5.53
N ALA A 60 -25.21 -9.27 -5.08
CA ALA A 60 -25.45 -9.76 -3.72
C ALA A 60 -24.84 -8.89 -2.61
N ILE A 61 -23.81 -8.11 -2.94
CA ILE A 61 -23.15 -7.18 -2.00
C ILE A 61 -23.64 -5.72 -2.15
N TRP A 62 -24.78 -5.48 -2.78
CA TRP A 62 -25.34 -4.15 -3.02
C TRP A 62 -25.45 -3.30 -1.73
N HIS A 63 -25.71 -3.91 -0.59
CA HIS A 63 -25.80 -3.31 0.74
C HIS A 63 -24.47 -2.65 1.20
N ARG A 64 -23.36 -2.93 0.54
CA ARG A 64 -22.03 -2.33 0.81
C ARG A 64 -21.81 -1.04 0.05
N GLY A 65 -22.64 -0.72 -0.93
CA GLY A 65 -22.57 0.54 -1.68
C GLY A 65 -23.22 1.70 -0.94
N ALA A 66 -22.68 2.91 -1.15
CA ALA A 66 -23.36 4.12 -0.75
C ALA A 66 -24.20 4.67 -1.91
N VAL A 67 -25.33 5.25 -1.56
CA VAL A 67 -26.28 5.85 -2.50
C VAL A 67 -26.38 7.33 -2.20
N ASP A 68 -26.23 8.17 -3.22
CA ASP A 68 -26.41 9.62 -3.07
C ASP A 68 -27.89 9.98 -2.80
N ALA A 69 -28.14 11.23 -2.43
CA ALA A 69 -29.45 11.76 -2.11
C ALA A 69 -30.47 11.64 -3.28
N ASP A 70 -30.04 11.45 -4.53
CA ASP A 70 -30.91 11.18 -5.67
C ASP A 70 -31.47 9.73 -5.72
N GLY A 71 -31.06 8.89 -4.78
CA GLY A 71 -31.52 7.51 -4.66
C GLY A 71 -31.04 6.56 -5.78
N LYS A 72 -30.16 7.01 -6.68
CA LYS A 72 -29.71 6.25 -7.85
C LYS A 72 -28.20 6.35 -8.12
N THR A 73 -27.56 7.48 -7.77
CA THR A 73 -26.13 7.63 -7.98
C THR A 73 -25.40 6.76 -6.96
N GLY A 74 -24.65 5.77 -7.45
CA GLY A 74 -23.75 4.95 -6.63
C GLY A 74 -22.37 5.59 -6.51
N ASP A 75 -21.65 5.23 -5.46
CA ASP A 75 -20.29 5.69 -5.18
C ASP A 75 -19.23 4.94 -5.99
N GLY A 76 -19.58 3.82 -6.61
CA GLY A 76 -18.72 3.09 -7.55
C GLY A 76 -18.91 1.59 -7.50
N ALA A 77 -18.95 0.96 -8.66
CA ALA A 77 -18.96 -0.49 -8.80
C ALA A 77 -18.29 -0.90 -10.11
N GLY A 78 -17.85 -2.15 -10.19
CA GLY A 78 -17.27 -2.68 -11.40
C GLY A 78 -16.93 -4.16 -11.35
N ILE A 79 -16.58 -4.67 -12.51
CA ILE A 79 -16.18 -6.05 -12.74
C ILE A 79 -14.97 -6.10 -13.70
N HIS A 80 -14.02 -6.96 -13.37
CA HIS A 80 -12.82 -7.23 -14.16
C HIS A 80 -12.87 -8.69 -14.62
N VAL A 81 -12.84 -8.91 -15.92
CA VAL A 81 -13.02 -10.23 -16.55
C VAL A 81 -11.98 -10.47 -17.63
N GLN A 82 -11.80 -11.72 -18.04
CA GLN A 82 -10.98 -12.06 -19.20
C GLN A 82 -11.62 -11.51 -20.48
N ILE A 83 -10.78 -11.16 -21.47
CA ILE A 83 -11.26 -10.75 -22.79
C ILE A 83 -12.01 -11.91 -23.48
N PRO A 84 -13.31 -11.76 -23.76
CA PRO A 84 -14.08 -12.77 -24.51
C PRO A 84 -13.75 -12.69 -26.00
N VAL A 85 -12.74 -13.45 -26.43
CA VAL A 85 -12.18 -13.38 -27.79
C VAL A 85 -13.23 -13.54 -28.88
N LYS A 86 -14.17 -14.49 -28.72
CA LYS A 86 -15.27 -14.71 -29.70
C LYS A 86 -16.15 -13.47 -29.86
N PHE A 87 -16.49 -12.83 -28.75
CA PHE A 87 -17.27 -11.58 -28.75
C PHE A 87 -16.52 -10.46 -29.48
N PHE A 88 -15.24 -10.25 -29.14
CA PHE A 88 -14.46 -9.18 -29.77
C PHE A 88 -14.10 -9.46 -31.23
N TYR A 89 -14.02 -10.69 -31.66
CA TYR A 89 -13.88 -11.01 -33.09
C TYR A 89 -15.10 -10.53 -33.90
N ASP A 90 -16.31 -10.68 -33.36
CA ASP A 90 -17.51 -10.13 -34.01
C ASP A 90 -17.52 -8.61 -33.97
N VAL A 91 -17.00 -8.00 -32.92
CA VAL A 91 -16.82 -6.55 -32.84
C VAL A 91 -15.83 -6.06 -33.91
N VAL A 92 -14.70 -6.76 -34.08
CA VAL A 92 -13.71 -6.46 -35.16
C VAL A 92 -14.35 -6.54 -36.53
N ARG A 93 -15.17 -7.56 -36.80
CA ARG A 93 -15.89 -7.66 -38.10
C ARG A 93 -16.79 -6.48 -38.39
N ARG A 94 -17.41 -5.92 -37.32
CA ARG A 94 -18.26 -4.71 -37.47
C ARG A 94 -17.47 -3.46 -37.80
N THR A 95 -16.15 -3.43 -37.57
CA THR A 95 -15.28 -2.33 -38.03
C THR A 95 -14.82 -2.51 -39.49
N GLY A 96 -15.29 -3.55 -40.18
CA GLY A 96 -14.93 -3.84 -41.58
C GLY A 96 -13.64 -4.65 -41.75
N HIS A 97 -13.12 -5.23 -40.65
CA HIS A 97 -11.92 -6.05 -40.66
C HIS A 97 -12.24 -7.52 -40.38
N GLU A 98 -11.40 -8.43 -40.90
CA GLU A 98 -11.44 -9.84 -40.49
C GLU A 98 -10.37 -10.08 -39.42
N PRO A 99 -10.74 -10.60 -38.25
CA PRO A 99 -9.77 -10.90 -37.19
C PRO A 99 -8.86 -12.04 -37.61
N ASP A 100 -7.56 -11.93 -37.31
CA ASP A 100 -6.59 -13.00 -37.53
C ASP A 100 -6.48 -13.88 -36.28
N PRO A 101 -6.95 -15.14 -36.30
CA PRO A 101 -6.88 -16.02 -35.11
C PRO A 101 -5.48 -16.41 -34.67
N LYS A 102 -4.47 -16.17 -35.54
CA LYS A 102 -3.07 -16.48 -35.25
C LYS A 102 -2.36 -15.33 -34.52
N LYS A 103 -2.98 -14.16 -34.48
CA LYS A 103 -2.44 -12.95 -33.84
C LYS A 103 -3.17 -12.66 -32.57
N LEU A 104 -2.44 -12.15 -31.58
CA LEU A 104 -3.02 -11.70 -30.34
C LEU A 104 -3.86 -10.42 -30.57
N ILE A 105 -5.01 -10.37 -29.93
CA ILE A 105 -5.87 -9.18 -29.88
C ILE A 105 -5.77 -8.54 -28.52
N ALA A 106 -5.74 -7.20 -28.49
CA ALA A 106 -5.89 -6.43 -27.26
C ALA A 106 -7.05 -5.46 -27.36
N VAL A 107 -7.65 -5.17 -26.22
CA VAL A 107 -8.78 -4.22 -26.10
C VAL A 107 -8.43 -3.17 -25.06
N GLY A 108 -8.55 -1.91 -25.43
CA GLY A 108 -8.45 -0.78 -24.51
C GLY A 108 -9.84 -0.26 -24.17
N GLN A 109 -10.20 -0.25 -22.88
CA GLN A 109 -11.40 0.41 -22.37
C GLN A 109 -11.05 1.82 -21.96
N VAL A 110 -11.59 2.83 -22.66
CA VAL A 110 -11.17 4.21 -22.55
C VAL A 110 -12.34 5.11 -22.14
N PHE A 111 -12.11 5.92 -21.12
CA PHE A 111 -12.96 7.05 -20.76
C PHE A 111 -12.45 8.31 -21.43
N LEU A 112 -13.31 9.03 -22.12
CA LEU A 112 -13.00 10.25 -22.86
C LEU A 112 -13.84 11.43 -22.34
N PRO A 113 -13.38 12.68 -22.49
CA PRO A 113 -14.18 13.86 -22.20
C PRO A 113 -15.49 13.86 -22.99
N ARG A 114 -16.65 13.79 -22.35
CA ARG A 114 -17.94 13.59 -23.05
C ARG A 114 -18.40 14.80 -23.87
N THR A 115 -18.17 16.01 -23.41
CA THR A 115 -18.71 17.24 -23.97
C THR A 115 -17.73 18.02 -24.83
N ASP A 116 -16.47 17.67 -24.84
CA ASP A 116 -15.43 18.29 -25.67
C ASP A 116 -15.00 17.34 -26.80
N PHE A 117 -15.68 17.45 -27.93
CA PHE A 117 -15.41 16.65 -29.13
C PHE A 117 -13.99 16.85 -29.67
N GLY A 118 -13.45 18.08 -29.56
CA GLY A 118 -12.07 18.35 -29.94
C GLY A 118 -11.06 17.63 -29.06
N ALA A 119 -11.31 17.55 -27.75
CA ALA A 119 -10.51 16.76 -26.84
C ALA A 119 -10.64 15.26 -27.10
N GLN A 120 -11.84 14.76 -27.44
CA GLN A 120 -12.04 13.34 -27.82
C GLN A 120 -11.16 12.97 -29.01
N GLU A 121 -11.18 13.76 -30.09
CA GLU A 121 -10.34 13.49 -31.26
C GLU A 121 -8.84 13.52 -30.94
N ARG A 122 -8.42 14.49 -30.14
CA ARG A 122 -7.02 14.51 -29.65
C ARG A 122 -6.67 13.26 -28.83
N CYS A 123 -7.59 12.78 -27.97
CA CYS A 123 -7.40 11.55 -27.23
C CYS A 123 -7.23 10.34 -28.16
N ARG A 124 -8.11 10.17 -29.15
CA ARG A 124 -8.01 9.08 -30.13
C ARG A 124 -6.69 9.15 -30.88
N THR A 125 -6.33 10.34 -31.38
CA THR A 125 -5.03 10.56 -32.07
C THR A 125 -3.84 10.19 -31.19
N ILE A 126 -3.83 10.55 -29.90
CA ILE A 126 -2.77 10.18 -28.96
C ILE A 126 -2.70 8.66 -28.81
N VAL A 127 -3.83 8.00 -28.58
CA VAL A 127 -3.88 6.53 -28.43
C VAL A 127 -3.37 5.84 -29.70
N GLU A 128 -3.89 6.21 -30.86
CA GLU A 128 -3.49 5.65 -32.16
C GLU A 128 -2.00 5.86 -32.42
N THR A 129 -1.50 7.04 -32.14
CA THR A 129 -0.09 7.39 -32.33
C THR A 129 0.83 6.46 -31.53
N GLU A 130 0.52 6.23 -30.26
CA GLU A 130 1.37 5.40 -29.40
C GLU A 130 1.27 3.90 -29.74
N VAL A 131 0.07 3.42 -30.16
CA VAL A 131 -0.10 2.05 -30.65
C VAL A 131 0.68 1.82 -31.94
N LEU A 132 0.55 2.73 -32.92
CA LEU A 132 1.27 2.64 -34.20
C LEU A 132 2.79 2.80 -34.03
N ARG A 133 3.22 3.70 -33.12
CA ARG A 133 4.64 3.87 -32.77
C ARG A 133 5.28 2.58 -32.23
N MET A 134 4.50 1.77 -31.49
CA MET A 134 4.96 0.47 -31.00
C MET A 134 4.93 -0.59 -32.11
N GLY A 135 4.38 -0.32 -33.28
CA GLY A 135 4.31 -1.21 -34.43
C GLY A 135 3.16 -2.20 -34.40
N HIS A 136 2.08 -1.89 -33.73
CA HIS A 136 0.87 -2.69 -33.73
C HIS A 136 -0.19 -2.14 -34.70
N TYR A 137 -1.14 -2.99 -35.09
CA TYR A 137 -2.22 -2.63 -36.00
C TYR A 137 -3.51 -2.30 -35.24
N ILE A 138 -4.24 -1.29 -35.70
CA ILE A 138 -5.50 -0.86 -35.10
C ILE A 138 -6.64 -1.33 -36.00
N TYR A 139 -7.50 -2.18 -35.47
CA TYR A 139 -8.76 -2.57 -36.13
C TYR A 139 -9.80 -1.44 -36.12
N GLY A 140 -9.75 -0.54 -35.17
CA GLY A 140 -10.63 0.59 -35.05
C GLY A 140 -11.14 0.85 -33.65
N TRP A 141 -12.08 1.79 -33.57
CA TRP A 141 -12.77 2.18 -32.34
C TRP A 141 -14.21 1.69 -32.33
N ARG A 142 -14.71 1.47 -31.14
CA ARG A 142 -16.09 1.11 -30.87
C ARG A 142 -16.65 1.97 -29.75
N HIS A 143 -17.80 2.59 -29.95
CA HIS A 143 -18.59 3.11 -28.84
C HIS A 143 -19.15 1.95 -28.04
N VAL A 144 -18.93 1.96 -26.71
CA VAL A 144 -19.48 0.94 -25.83
C VAL A 144 -20.97 1.21 -25.64
N PRO A 145 -21.86 0.24 -25.93
CA PRO A 145 -23.27 0.40 -25.63
C PRO A 145 -23.50 0.57 -24.14
N VAL A 146 -24.24 1.59 -23.76
CA VAL A 146 -24.58 1.88 -22.36
C VAL A 146 -26.05 2.25 -22.21
N ASP A 147 -26.70 1.74 -21.17
CA ASP A 147 -28.03 2.15 -20.77
C ASP A 147 -27.97 3.23 -19.68
N ILE A 148 -28.11 4.47 -20.09
CA ILE A 148 -28.03 5.63 -19.19
C ILE A 148 -29.25 5.78 -18.28
N SER A 149 -30.35 5.08 -18.56
CA SER A 149 -31.60 5.19 -17.79
C SER A 149 -31.46 4.71 -16.34
N VAL A 150 -30.48 3.84 -16.08
CA VAL A 150 -30.21 3.30 -14.76
C VAL A 150 -29.39 4.23 -13.87
N LEU A 151 -28.73 5.25 -14.44
CA LEU A 151 -27.87 6.18 -13.69
C LEU A 151 -28.69 7.23 -12.93
N GLY A 152 -28.18 7.65 -11.79
CA GLY A 152 -28.61 8.85 -11.11
C GLY A 152 -28.10 10.12 -11.80
N GLU A 153 -28.69 11.26 -11.45
CA GLU A 153 -28.43 12.56 -12.09
C GLU A 153 -26.94 12.94 -11.98
N LYS A 154 -26.34 12.84 -10.79
CA LYS A 154 -24.94 13.19 -10.56
C LYS A 154 -23.98 12.28 -11.31
N ALA A 155 -24.21 10.98 -11.30
CA ALA A 155 -23.40 10.01 -12.04
C ALA A 155 -23.48 10.29 -13.54
N ASN A 156 -24.66 10.58 -14.08
CA ASN A 156 -24.82 10.89 -15.50
C ASN A 156 -24.23 12.26 -15.88
N ALA A 157 -24.27 13.27 -15.00
CA ALA A 157 -23.66 14.58 -15.25
C ALA A 157 -22.14 14.48 -15.45
N THR A 158 -21.47 13.60 -14.69
CA THR A 158 -20.01 13.39 -14.74
C THR A 158 -19.59 12.19 -15.59
N ARG A 159 -20.54 11.52 -16.24
CA ARG A 159 -20.26 10.34 -17.08
C ARG A 159 -19.30 10.68 -18.21
N PRO A 160 -18.22 9.90 -18.41
CA PRO A 160 -17.37 10.02 -19.59
C PRO A 160 -18.06 9.48 -20.85
N GLU A 161 -17.56 9.82 -22.01
CA GLU A 161 -17.77 8.99 -23.20
C GLU A 161 -16.93 7.73 -23.09
N ILE A 162 -17.50 6.57 -23.41
CA ILE A 162 -16.89 5.27 -23.18
C ILE A 162 -16.67 4.59 -24.53
N GLU A 163 -15.39 4.40 -24.86
CA GLU A 163 -15.01 3.76 -26.11
C GLU A 163 -14.00 2.64 -25.90
N GLN A 164 -13.94 1.75 -26.88
CA GLN A 164 -12.95 0.68 -26.93
C GLN A 164 -12.11 0.81 -28.20
N ILE A 165 -10.77 0.74 -28.02
CA ILE A 165 -9.83 0.55 -29.12
C ILE A 165 -9.51 -0.92 -29.27
N LEU A 166 -9.50 -1.41 -30.51
CA LEU A 166 -9.23 -2.80 -30.86
C LEU A 166 -7.88 -2.89 -31.58
N ILE A 167 -6.97 -3.66 -31.01
CA ILE A 167 -5.57 -3.70 -31.43
C ILE A 167 -5.18 -5.15 -31.79
N ARG A 168 -4.44 -5.32 -32.87
CA ARG A 168 -3.82 -6.57 -33.27
C ARG A 168 -2.30 -6.48 -33.05
N CYS A 169 -1.74 -7.49 -32.38
CA CYS A 169 -0.30 -7.63 -32.29
C CYS A 169 0.30 -8.01 -33.65
N GLU A 170 1.19 -7.18 -34.20
CA GLU A 170 1.86 -7.47 -35.47
C GLU A 170 3.13 -8.32 -35.27
N LYS A 171 3.73 -8.24 -34.09
CA LYS A 171 4.98 -8.92 -33.74
C LYS A 171 4.73 -10.38 -33.39
N ASP A 172 5.77 -11.19 -33.56
CA ASP A 172 5.77 -12.59 -33.09
C ASP A 172 6.31 -12.63 -31.66
N ILE A 173 5.46 -12.28 -30.72
CA ILE A 173 5.75 -12.18 -29.28
C ILE A 173 4.66 -12.90 -28.48
N ASP A 174 5.01 -13.34 -27.28
CA ASP A 174 4.07 -13.98 -26.38
C ASP A 174 3.14 -12.95 -25.66
N HIS A 175 2.18 -13.47 -24.90
CA HIS A 175 1.24 -12.64 -24.16
C HIS A 175 1.95 -11.74 -23.13
N GLU A 176 3.01 -12.20 -22.46
CA GLU A 176 3.72 -11.40 -21.45
C GLU A 176 4.43 -10.19 -22.09
N GLN A 177 5.10 -10.44 -23.20
CA GLN A 177 5.77 -9.37 -23.92
C GLN A 177 4.75 -8.36 -24.51
N PHE A 178 3.62 -8.86 -25.02
CA PHE A 178 2.58 -7.96 -25.53
C PHE A 178 1.95 -7.14 -24.40
N GLU A 179 1.67 -7.73 -23.25
CA GLU A 179 1.20 -7.00 -22.06
C GLU A 179 2.18 -5.91 -21.62
N ARG A 180 3.50 -6.16 -21.66
CA ARG A 180 4.51 -5.11 -21.36
C ARG A 180 4.46 -3.97 -22.37
N GLU A 181 4.35 -4.29 -23.66
CA GLU A 181 4.25 -3.24 -24.69
C GLU A 181 2.96 -2.43 -24.53
N LEU A 182 1.83 -3.07 -24.24
CA LEU A 182 0.55 -2.39 -23.94
C LEU A 182 0.65 -1.51 -22.68
N TYR A 183 1.36 -1.98 -21.66
CA TYR A 183 1.64 -1.16 -20.46
C TYR A 183 2.43 0.10 -20.81
N ILE A 184 3.51 -0.01 -21.59
CA ILE A 184 4.32 1.14 -22.04
C ILE A 184 3.47 2.08 -22.90
N ILE A 185 2.70 1.56 -23.86
CA ILE A 185 1.76 2.35 -24.70
C ILE A 185 0.83 3.17 -23.80
N ARG A 186 0.21 2.54 -22.81
CA ARG A 186 -0.69 3.23 -21.88
C ARG A 186 0.02 4.33 -21.11
N ARG A 187 1.22 4.08 -20.59
CA ARG A 187 1.99 5.10 -19.87
C ARG A 187 2.36 6.29 -20.74
N ARG A 188 2.72 6.05 -22.01
CA ARG A 188 2.97 7.11 -23.00
C ARG A 188 1.70 7.91 -23.31
N ILE A 189 0.57 7.24 -23.49
CA ILE A 189 -0.74 7.89 -23.70
C ILE A 189 -1.07 8.80 -22.51
N GLU A 190 -0.96 8.32 -21.28
CA GLU A 190 -1.25 9.09 -20.06
C GLU A 190 -0.35 10.35 -19.96
N LYS A 191 0.94 10.23 -20.29
CA LYS A 191 1.87 11.37 -20.35
C LYS A 191 1.52 12.36 -21.44
N ALA A 192 1.23 11.87 -22.64
CA ALA A 192 0.89 12.72 -23.78
C ALA A 192 -0.43 13.49 -23.54
N ALA A 193 -1.43 12.84 -22.96
CA ALA A 193 -2.69 13.47 -22.58
C ALA A 193 -2.49 14.56 -21.52
N THR A 194 -1.65 14.28 -20.50
CA THR A 194 -1.29 15.26 -19.46
C THR A 194 -0.56 16.45 -20.08
N ALA A 195 0.42 16.21 -20.94
CA ALA A 195 1.19 17.26 -21.62
C ALA A 195 0.30 18.11 -22.56
N ALA A 196 -0.73 17.52 -23.15
CA ALA A 196 -1.72 18.21 -23.96
C ALA A 196 -2.82 18.95 -23.14
N GLY A 197 -2.74 18.90 -21.80
CA GLY A 197 -3.71 19.53 -20.89
C GLY A 197 -5.11 18.91 -20.97
N ILE A 198 -5.25 17.66 -21.41
CA ILE A 198 -6.54 17.00 -21.55
C ILE A 198 -6.96 16.42 -20.19
N ALA A 199 -8.02 16.98 -19.63
CA ALA A 199 -8.68 16.44 -18.46
C ALA A 199 -9.75 15.39 -18.84
N GLY A 200 -9.97 14.41 -17.95
CA GLY A 200 -11.06 13.43 -18.11
C GLY A 200 -10.76 12.24 -19.03
N MET A 201 -9.54 12.12 -19.55
CA MET A 201 -9.09 10.91 -20.23
C MET A 201 -8.56 9.89 -19.21
N TYR A 202 -9.05 8.65 -19.31
CA TYR A 202 -8.57 7.56 -18.46
C TYR A 202 -8.70 6.19 -19.16
N LEU A 203 -7.66 5.40 -19.12
CA LEU A 203 -7.69 4.02 -19.62
C LEU A 203 -8.00 3.08 -18.45
N CYS A 204 -9.21 2.54 -18.41
CA CYS A 204 -9.61 1.55 -17.41
C CYS A 204 -8.77 0.29 -17.51
N SER A 205 -8.58 -0.18 -18.74
CA SER A 205 -7.71 -1.30 -19.10
C SER A 205 -7.15 -1.10 -20.50
N LEU A 206 -5.99 -1.64 -20.78
CA LEU A 206 -5.40 -1.84 -22.11
C LEU A 206 -4.61 -3.12 -22.04
N SER A 207 -5.19 -4.23 -22.48
CA SER A 207 -4.65 -5.57 -22.23
C SER A 207 -5.05 -6.52 -23.34
N CYS A 208 -4.25 -7.58 -23.55
CA CYS A 208 -4.60 -8.73 -24.37
C CYS A 208 -5.23 -9.89 -23.56
N ARG A 209 -5.33 -9.74 -22.24
CA ARG A 209 -5.83 -10.79 -21.33
C ARG A 209 -7.14 -10.44 -20.66
N SER A 210 -7.33 -9.18 -20.30
CA SER A 210 -8.48 -8.81 -19.46
C SER A 210 -9.07 -7.43 -19.79
N ILE A 211 -10.31 -7.20 -19.37
CA ILE A 211 -11.06 -5.96 -19.57
C ILE A 211 -11.85 -5.60 -18.31
N ILE A 212 -11.99 -4.31 -18.06
CA ILE A 212 -12.65 -3.77 -16.86
C ILE A 212 -13.84 -2.90 -17.24
N TYR A 213 -15.01 -3.28 -16.72
CA TYR A 213 -16.24 -2.47 -16.79
C TYR A 213 -16.52 -1.90 -15.41
N LYS A 214 -16.52 -0.58 -15.29
CA LYS A 214 -16.68 0.12 -14.02
C LYS A 214 -17.27 1.51 -14.16
N GLY A 215 -17.72 2.10 -13.06
CA GLY A 215 -18.20 3.48 -13.06
C GLY A 215 -18.87 3.88 -11.75
N MET A 216 -19.37 5.12 -11.72
CA MET A 216 -20.14 5.65 -10.59
C MET A 216 -21.58 5.11 -10.63
N MET A 217 -21.74 3.88 -10.17
CA MET A 217 -23.02 3.19 -10.18
C MET A 217 -23.14 2.25 -8.98
N LEU A 218 -24.34 1.78 -8.72
CA LEU A 218 -24.62 0.73 -7.76
C LEU A 218 -24.31 -0.65 -8.38
N ALA A 219 -24.07 -1.64 -7.55
CA ALA A 219 -23.74 -3.01 -7.97
C ALA A 219 -24.75 -3.59 -8.97
N GLU A 220 -26.03 -3.42 -8.67
CA GLU A 220 -27.13 -3.93 -9.51
C GLU A 220 -27.24 -3.24 -10.86
N GLN A 221 -26.71 -2.03 -11.00
CA GLN A 221 -26.75 -1.25 -12.25
C GLN A 221 -25.69 -1.70 -13.26
N VAL A 222 -24.58 -2.29 -12.82
CA VAL A 222 -23.38 -2.54 -13.68
C VAL A 222 -23.74 -3.35 -14.92
N SER A 223 -24.43 -4.49 -14.76
CA SER A 223 -24.76 -5.36 -15.89
C SER A 223 -25.86 -4.80 -16.78
N THR A 224 -26.70 -3.89 -16.29
CA THR A 224 -27.74 -3.21 -17.08
C THR A 224 -27.11 -2.02 -17.81
N PHE A 225 -26.26 -1.26 -17.13
CA PHE A 225 -25.55 -0.14 -17.75
C PHE A 225 -24.63 -0.59 -18.89
N TYR A 226 -23.98 -1.75 -18.77
CA TYR A 226 -23.14 -2.36 -19.79
C TYR A 226 -23.77 -3.62 -20.39
N PRO A 227 -24.61 -3.50 -21.46
CA PRO A 227 -25.27 -4.65 -22.11
C PRO A 227 -24.31 -5.71 -22.62
N ASP A 228 -23.05 -5.37 -22.89
CA ASP A 228 -22.00 -6.33 -23.26
C ASP A 228 -21.89 -7.48 -22.26
N LEU A 229 -22.03 -7.18 -20.95
CA LEU A 229 -21.95 -8.17 -19.87
C LEU A 229 -23.13 -9.15 -19.88
N GLN A 230 -24.20 -8.88 -20.65
CA GLN A 230 -25.37 -9.76 -20.77
C GLN A 230 -25.31 -10.64 -22.03
N ASP A 231 -24.36 -10.40 -22.94
CA ASP A 231 -24.21 -11.20 -24.17
C ASP A 231 -23.75 -12.65 -23.84
N GLU A 232 -24.41 -13.64 -24.40
CA GLU A 232 -24.10 -15.07 -24.18
C GLU A 232 -22.66 -15.45 -24.59
N ARG A 233 -22.07 -14.70 -25.55
CA ARG A 233 -20.68 -14.91 -26.01
C ARG A 233 -19.64 -14.26 -25.09
N PHE A 234 -20.12 -13.49 -24.10
CA PHE A 234 -19.25 -12.86 -23.12
C PHE A 234 -18.85 -13.89 -22.06
N GLU A 235 -17.80 -14.67 -22.39
CA GLU A 235 -17.26 -15.77 -21.58
C GLU A 235 -15.96 -15.33 -20.90
N SER A 236 -15.73 -15.78 -19.67
CA SER A 236 -14.48 -15.53 -18.93
C SER A 236 -14.12 -16.72 -18.04
N ALA A 237 -12.82 -16.92 -17.79
CA ALA A 237 -12.36 -17.89 -16.81
C ALA A 237 -12.35 -17.31 -15.38
N PHE A 238 -12.40 -15.99 -15.24
CA PHE A 238 -12.48 -15.34 -13.93
C PHE A 238 -13.36 -14.08 -13.97
N ALA A 239 -13.85 -13.68 -12.80
CA ALA A 239 -14.46 -12.39 -12.55
C ALA A 239 -13.98 -11.87 -11.19
N ILE A 240 -13.37 -10.69 -11.16
CA ILE A 240 -13.07 -9.93 -9.94
C ILE A 240 -14.07 -8.77 -9.90
N TYR A 241 -14.69 -8.54 -8.75
CA TYR A 241 -15.72 -7.52 -8.61
C TYR A 241 -15.54 -6.72 -7.33
N HIS A 242 -16.03 -5.49 -7.38
CA HIS A 242 -15.94 -4.57 -6.25
C HIS A 242 -17.16 -3.65 -6.21
N GLN A 243 -17.64 -3.39 -5.01
CA GLN A 243 -18.67 -2.41 -4.69
C GLN A 243 -18.10 -1.41 -3.70
N ARG A 244 -18.33 -0.13 -3.97
CA ARG A 244 -17.87 1.05 -3.25
C ARG A 244 -16.49 1.56 -3.72
N TYR A 245 -16.18 2.82 -3.39
CA TYR A 245 -14.90 3.47 -3.69
C TYR A 245 -14.07 3.65 -2.40
N SER A 246 -12.82 4.13 -2.54
CA SER A 246 -11.97 4.46 -1.38
C SER A 246 -12.52 5.66 -0.60
N THR A 247 -12.63 5.53 0.73
CA THR A 247 -13.20 6.53 1.64
C THR A 247 -12.40 7.84 1.70
N ASN A 248 -11.16 7.85 1.25
CA ASN A 248 -10.25 9.00 1.31
C ASN A 248 -10.26 9.89 0.06
N THR A 249 -11.15 9.61 -0.90
CA THR A 249 -11.28 10.39 -2.14
C THR A 249 -12.76 10.68 -2.44
N PHE A 250 -13.01 11.75 -3.20
CA PHE A 250 -14.36 11.97 -3.73
C PHE A 250 -14.67 10.97 -4.85
N PRO A 251 -15.91 10.41 -4.92
CA PRO A 251 -16.30 9.50 -5.97
C PRO A 251 -16.09 10.09 -7.37
N GLN A 252 -15.43 9.35 -8.23
CA GLN A 252 -15.20 9.68 -9.62
C GLN A 252 -15.23 8.41 -10.47
N TRP A 253 -15.65 8.51 -11.72
CA TRP A 253 -15.77 7.37 -12.63
C TRP A 253 -14.50 6.53 -12.72
N TRP A 254 -13.34 7.18 -12.80
CA TRP A 254 -12.07 6.50 -12.97
C TRP A 254 -11.51 5.89 -11.66
N LEU A 255 -11.96 6.40 -10.51
CA LEU A 255 -11.56 5.87 -9.19
C LEU A 255 -12.39 4.67 -8.74
N ALA A 256 -13.51 4.37 -9.42
CA ALA A 256 -14.25 3.14 -9.16
C ALA A 256 -13.35 1.91 -9.35
N GLN A 257 -13.54 0.90 -8.50
CA GLN A 257 -12.81 -0.36 -8.59
C GLN A 257 -13.64 -1.42 -9.34
N PRO A 258 -13.00 -2.47 -9.87
CA PRO A 258 -11.58 -2.84 -9.83
C PRO A 258 -10.66 -1.89 -10.59
N PHE A 259 -9.39 -1.85 -10.16
CA PHE A 259 -8.29 -1.31 -10.94
C PHE A 259 -7.74 -2.37 -11.90
N ARG A 260 -6.55 -2.13 -12.53
CA ARG A 260 -6.03 -2.95 -13.62
C ARG A 260 -5.58 -4.34 -13.21
N MET A 261 -5.09 -4.48 -11.97
CA MET A 261 -4.58 -5.72 -11.42
C MET A 261 -5.33 -6.18 -10.19
N LEU A 262 -5.99 -5.27 -9.46
CA LEU A 262 -6.59 -5.61 -8.17
C LEU A 262 -7.89 -4.86 -7.87
N ALA A 263 -8.63 -5.45 -6.95
CA ALA A 263 -9.70 -4.83 -6.17
C ALA A 263 -9.34 -4.92 -4.69
N HIS A 264 -9.52 -3.83 -3.96
CA HIS A 264 -9.07 -3.68 -2.58
C HIS A 264 -10.22 -3.23 -1.67
N ASN A 265 -10.52 -4.04 -0.69
CA ASN A 265 -11.38 -3.68 0.44
C ASN A 265 -10.52 -3.39 1.65
N GLY A 266 -10.32 -2.13 1.97
CA GLY A 266 -9.51 -1.71 3.08
C GLY A 266 -8.96 -0.30 2.91
N GLU A 267 -7.86 -0.04 3.60
CA GLU A 267 -7.17 1.24 3.61
C GLU A 267 -5.67 1.02 3.83
N ILE A 268 -4.84 1.58 2.97
CA ILE A 268 -3.38 1.56 3.15
C ILE A 268 -2.96 2.72 4.04
N ASN A 269 -2.68 2.43 5.29
CA ASN A 269 -2.33 3.42 6.31
C ASN A 269 -0.96 4.07 6.04
N THR A 270 -0.03 3.34 5.45
CA THR A 270 1.34 3.80 5.16
C THR A 270 1.48 4.50 3.81
N LEU A 271 0.38 4.85 3.14
CA LEU A 271 0.34 5.35 1.76
C LEU A 271 1.34 6.47 1.47
N LYS A 272 1.41 7.50 2.32
CA LYS A 272 2.30 8.65 2.08
C LYS A 272 3.77 8.26 2.06
N GLY A 273 4.17 7.41 3.00
CA GLY A 273 5.52 6.83 3.05
C GLY A 273 5.82 6.00 1.81
N ASN A 274 4.91 5.10 1.44
CA ASN A 274 5.06 4.23 0.27
C ASN A 274 5.17 5.04 -1.04
N VAL A 275 4.34 6.06 -1.23
CA VAL A 275 4.41 6.95 -2.41
C VAL A 275 5.75 7.69 -2.47
N ASN A 276 6.23 8.20 -1.34
CA ASN A 276 7.52 8.92 -1.30
C ASN A 276 8.70 7.98 -1.54
N TRP A 277 8.68 6.78 -0.98
CA TRP A 277 9.70 5.77 -1.26
C TRP A 277 9.67 5.31 -2.71
N MET A 278 8.48 5.10 -3.30
CA MET A 278 8.37 4.73 -4.71
C MET A 278 8.98 5.79 -5.63
N ARG A 279 8.76 7.09 -5.37
CA ARG A 279 9.44 8.19 -6.09
C ARG A 279 10.96 8.11 -5.97
N SER A 280 11.47 7.70 -4.81
CA SER A 280 12.91 7.51 -4.62
C SER A 280 13.42 6.29 -5.39
N HIS A 281 12.67 5.20 -5.43
CA HIS A 281 13.01 4.01 -6.21
C HIS A 281 12.99 4.25 -7.71
N GLU A 282 12.09 5.10 -8.22
CA GLU A 282 11.97 5.43 -9.65
C GLU A 282 13.31 5.89 -10.28
N ILE A 283 14.19 6.49 -9.49
CA ILE A 283 15.50 6.97 -9.93
C ILE A 283 16.34 5.85 -10.53
N ARG A 284 16.26 4.65 -9.95
CA ARG A 284 17.04 3.48 -10.35
C ARG A 284 16.26 2.44 -11.14
N MET A 285 15.01 2.73 -11.47
CA MET A 285 14.20 1.80 -12.24
C MET A 285 14.73 1.68 -13.66
N ALA A 286 15.61 0.71 -13.86
CA ALA A 286 15.99 0.18 -15.15
C ALA A 286 15.69 -1.31 -15.13
N SER A 287 15.15 -1.87 -16.20
CA SER A 287 14.85 -3.30 -16.25
C SER A 287 15.06 -3.80 -17.67
N ALA A 288 15.63 -4.99 -17.78
CA ALA A 288 15.73 -5.69 -19.07
C ALA A 288 14.34 -5.88 -19.70
N ALA A 289 13.28 -5.95 -18.88
CA ALA A 289 11.91 -6.08 -19.34
C ALA A 289 11.41 -4.83 -20.09
N PHE A 290 11.89 -3.64 -19.75
CA PHE A 290 11.50 -2.38 -20.37
C PHE A 290 12.56 -1.78 -21.28
N GLY A 291 13.82 -2.20 -21.15
CA GLY A 291 14.95 -1.71 -21.95
C GLY A 291 15.08 -0.19 -21.90
N GLU A 292 15.26 0.44 -23.05
CA GLU A 292 15.36 1.90 -23.19
C GLU A 292 14.06 2.64 -22.86
N MET A 293 12.92 1.93 -22.77
CA MET A 293 11.60 2.49 -22.46
C MET A 293 11.32 2.63 -20.96
N ALA A 294 12.30 2.36 -20.08
CA ALA A 294 12.13 2.47 -18.64
C ALA A 294 11.74 3.89 -18.16
N GLU A 295 12.10 4.94 -18.89
CA GLU A 295 11.66 6.30 -18.58
C GLU A 295 10.19 6.56 -18.94
N ASP A 296 9.62 5.80 -19.84
CA ASP A 296 8.23 5.97 -20.26
C ASP A 296 7.24 5.57 -19.17
N ILE A 297 7.61 4.63 -18.31
CA ILE A 297 6.72 4.15 -17.25
C ILE A 297 6.64 5.06 -16.02
N LYS A 298 7.54 6.02 -15.89
CA LYS A 298 7.59 6.96 -14.74
C LYS A 298 6.70 8.19 -14.96
N PRO A 299 6.10 8.78 -13.90
CA PRO A 299 6.06 8.28 -12.54
C PRO A 299 5.20 7.02 -12.44
N ILE A 300 5.55 6.07 -11.59
CA ILE A 300 4.78 4.82 -11.44
C ILE A 300 3.39 5.12 -10.89
N ILE A 301 3.31 5.90 -9.81
CA ILE A 301 2.06 6.26 -9.16
C ILE A 301 1.54 7.56 -9.77
N PRO A 302 0.38 7.55 -10.45
CA PRO A 302 -0.24 8.77 -10.96
C PRO A 302 -0.67 9.72 -9.85
N GLY A 303 -0.59 11.02 -10.09
CA GLY A 303 -1.13 12.03 -9.16
C GLY A 303 -2.65 11.94 -9.03
N GLY A 304 -3.17 12.21 -7.83
CA GLY A 304 -4.61 12.27 -7.55
C GLY A 304 -5.31 10.92 -7.46
N THR A 305 -4.57 9.80 -7.49
CA THR A 305 -5.14 8.45 -7.33
C THR A 305 -5.47 8.14 -5.86
N SER A 306 -6.33 7.14 -5.63
CA SER A 306 -6.60 6.62 -4.29
C SER A 306 -5.43 5.74 -3.80
N ASP A 307 -5.47 5.34 -2.52
CA ASP A 307 -4.57 4.36 -1.94
C ASP A 307 -4.57 3.04 -2.73
N SER A 308 -5.76 2.54 -3.03
CA SER A 308 -5.96 1.33 -3.84
C SER A 308 -5.40 1.48 -5.26
N GLY A 309 -5.58 2.66 -5.89
CA GLY A 309 -5.03 2.93 -7.22
C GLY A 309 -3.52 3.11 -7.21
N ALA A 310 -2.95 3.62 -6.12
CA ALA A 310 -1.50 3.69 -5.93
C ALA A 310 -0.90 2.29 -5.74
N LEU A 311 -1.54 1.44 -4.92
CA LEU A 311 -1.14 0.04 -4.74
C LEU A 311 -1.20 -0.73 -6.07
N ASP A 312 -2.29 -0.56 -6.83
CA ASP A 312 -2.47 -1.17 -8.16
C ASP A 312 -1.35 -0.80 -9.13
N ALA A 313 -0.95 0.48 -9.17
CA ALA A 313 0.11 0.95 -10.06
C ALA A 313 1.47 0.32 -9.74
N VAL A 314 1.80 0.16 -8.45
CA VAL A 314 3.05 -0.51 -8.02
C VAL A 314 2.96 -2.02 -8.25
N PHE A 315 1.81 -2.62 -7.97
CA PHE A 315 1.56 -4.03 -8.27
C PHE A 315 1.74 -4.30 -9.77
N GLU A 316 1.16 -3.47 -10.62
CA GLU A 316 1.25 -3.60 -12.07
C GLU A 316 2.70 -3.55 -12.57
N VAL A 317 3.52 -2.58 -12.14
CA VAL A 317 4.92 -2.50 -12.59
C VAL A 317 5.75 -3.70 -12.13
N LEU A 318 5.51 -4.22 -10.93
CA LEU A 318 6.17 -5.44 -10.45
C LEU A 318 5.81 -6.65 -11.32
N VAL A 319 4.52 -6.80 -11.67
CA VAL A 319 4.08 -7.87 -12.57
C VAL A 319 4.68 -7.70 -13.96
N ARG A 320 4.62 -6.49 -14.53
CA ARG A 320 5.18 -6.24 -15.88
C ARG A 320 6.71 -6.37 -15.93
N SER A 321 7.39 -6.28 -14.79
CA SER A 321 8.84 -6.58 -14.70
C SER A 321 9.16 -8.08 -14.62
N GLY A 322 8.13 -8.96 -14.55
CA GLY A 322 8.27 -10.41 -14.60
C GLY A 322 7.87 -11.17 -13.34
N ARG A 323 7.40 -10.49 -12.29
CA ARG A 323 6.89 -11.16 -11.08
C ARG A 323 5.46 -11.64 -11.28
N SER A 324 5.11 -12.78 -10.68
CA SER A 324 3.71 -13.26 -10.67
C SER A 324 2.87 -12.45 -9.69
N ALA A 325 1.54 -12.42 -9.89
CA ALA A 325 0.61 -11.76 -8.97
C ALA A 325 0.75 -12.23 -7.51
N PRO A 326 0.90 -13.55 -7.20
CA PRO A 326 1.18 -13.98 -5.82
C PRO A 326 2.49 -13.40 -5.25
N MET A 327 3.54 -13.29 -6.08
CA MET A 327 4.82 -12.73 -5.63
C MET A 327 4.72 -11.22 -5.40
N ALA A 328 4.05 -10.49 -6.27
CA ALA A 328 3.80 -9.05 -6.10
C ALA A 328 3.01 -8.78 -4.80
N LYS A 329 1.99 -9.60 -4.48
CA LYS A 329 1.28 -9.54 -3.19
C LYS A 329 2.23 -9.80 -2.02
N THR A 330 3.06 -10.82 -2.10
CA THR A 330 4.02 -11.19 -1.06
C THR A 330 5.02 -10.07 -0.77
N MET A 331 5.45 -9.34 -1.80
CA MET A 331 6.35 -8.19 -1.67
C MET A 331 5.66 -6.97 -1.05
N LEU A 332 4.45 -6.63 -1.54
CA LEU A 332 3.76 -5.40 -1.15
C LEU A 332 2.96 -5.56 0.14
N VAL A 333 2.27 -6.68 0.32
CA VAL A 333 1.44 -6.96 1.49
C VAL A 333 1.86 -8.30 2.09
N PRO A 334 3.03 -8.35 2.75
CA PRO A 334 3.58 -9.58 3.31
C PRO A 334 2.79 -10.09 4.52
N GLU A 335 2.99 -11.34 4.87
CA GLU A 335 2.66 -11.90 6.18
C GLU A 335 3.61 -11.35 7.26
N ALA A 336 3.21 -11.42 8.52
CA ALA A 336 4.10 -11.18 9.65
C ALA A 336 5.17 -12.29 9.74
N TRP A 337 6.44 -11.93 9.61
CA TRP A 337 7.55 -12.89 9.44
C TRP A 337 8.73 -12.65 10.40
N SER A 338 8.55 -11.84 11.43
CA SER A 338 9.62 -11.54 12.40
C SER A 338 10.13 -12.80 13.11
N LYS A 339 11.33 -12.74 13.70
CA LYS A 339 11.96 -13.82 14.49
C LYS A 339 11.05 -14.40 15.60
N GLN A 340 10.05 -13.63 16.01
CA GLN A 340 9.06 -14.04 17.02
C GLN A 340 7.93 -14.92 16.46
N THR A 341 7.85 -15.10 15.15
CA THR A 341 6.88 -16.00 14.52
C THR A 341 7.40 -17.45 14.62
N MET A 342 7.19 -18.07 15.76
CA MET A 342 7.85 -19.29 16.24
C MET A 342 7.73 -20.56 15.37
N ASN A 343 6.96 -20.54 14.27
CA ASN A 343 6.71 -21.74 13.44
C ASN A 343 6.79 -21.49 11.92
N MET A 344 7.34 -20.35 11.47
CA MET A 344 7.46 -20.11 10.04
C MET A 344 8.60 -20.95 9.44
N PRO A 345 8.39 -21.69 8.34
CA PRO A 345 9.47 -22.37 7.63
C PRO A 345 10.58 -21.40 7.23
N LYS A 346 11.85 -21.82 7.43
CA LYS A 346 13.01 -20.97 7.13
C LYS A 346 12.99 -20.44 5.68
N ALA A 347 12.60 -21.26 4.71
CA ALA A 347 12.52 -20.85 3.31
C ALA A 347 11.55 -19.67 3.09
N TRP A 348 10.42 -19.63 3.82
CA TRP A 348 9.49 -18.51 3.77
C TRP A 348 10.08 -17.26 4.41
N ALA A 349 10.71 -17.40 5.60
CA ALA A 349 11.37 -16.30 6.28
C ALA A 349 12.47 -15.66 5.41
N ASP A 350 13.28 -16.50 4.74
CA ASP A 350 14.32 -16.05 3.81
C ASP A 350 13.71 -15.29 2.62
N MET A 351 12.63 -15.81 2.03
CA MET A 351 11.88 -15.13 0.95
C MET A 351 11.34 -13.76 1.42
N TYR A 352 10.68 -13.69 2.59
CA TYR A 352 10.17 -12.43 3.12
C TYR A 352 11.28 -11.44 3.46
N SER A 353 12.41 -11.93 3.98
CA SER A 353 13.60 -11.11 4.24
C SER A 353 14.15 -10.51 2.95
N TYR A 354 14.21 -11.30 1.88
CA TYR A 354 14.55 -10.82 0.55
C TYR A 354 13.56 -9.76 0.06
N CYS A 355 12.26 -10.02 0.10
CA CYS A 355 11.24 -9.07 -0.33
C CYS A 355 11.35 -7.72 0.41
N ASN A 356 11.57 -7.77 1.73
CA ASN A 356 11.76 -6.56 2.55
C ASN A 356 13.08 -5.83 2.25
N SER A 357 14.08 -6.52 1.68
CA SER A 357 15.30 -5.88 1.19
C SER A 357 15.09 -5.10 -0.10
N VAL A 358 14.07 -5.47 -0.89
CA VAL A 358 13.76 -4.87 -2.20
C VAL A 358 12.87 -3.65 -2.07
N ILE A 359 11.75 -3.76 -1.34
CA ILE A 359 10.71 -2.72 -1.28
C ILE A 359 10.09 -2.66 0.13
N GLU A 360 9.61 -1.50 0.49
CA GLU A 360 8.86 -1.26 1.72
C GLU A 360 7.47 -1.91 1.64
N PRO A 361 7.01 -2.61 2.70
CA PRO A 361 5.66 -3.15 2.73
C PRO A 361 4.61 -2.05 2.76
N TRP A 362 3.47 -2.33 2.13
CA TRP A 362 2.26 -1.51 2.17
C TRP A 362 1.36 -2.04 3.27
N ASP A 363 1.09 -1.26 4.28
CA ASP A 363 0.41 -1.72 5.48
C ASP A 363 -0.92 -1.01 5.71
N GLY A 364 -1.85 -1.76 6.26
CA GLY A 364 -3.20 -1.36 6.58
C GLY A 364 -4.18 -2.53 6.41
N PRO A 365 -5.43 -2.37 6.85
CA PRO A 365 -6.47 -3.38 6.64
C PRO A 365 -6.68 -3.63 5.14
N ALA A 366 -6.48 -4.86 4.68
CA ALA A 366 -6.63 -5.17 3.26
C ALA A 366 -7.18 -6.59 3.00
N ALA A 367 -8.30 -6.66 2.27
CA ALA A 367 -8.69 -7.84 1.54
C ALA A 367 -8.55 -7.54 0.04
N LEU A 368 -7.74 -8.33 -0.63
CA LEU A 368 -7.33 -8.14 -2.01
C LEU A 368 -7.85 -9.26 -2.90
N ALA A 369 -8.46 -8.91 -4.03
CA ALA A 369 -8.69 -9.81 -5.15
C ALA A 369 -7.85 -9.33 -6.34
N MET A 370 -6.98 -10.17 -6.87
CA MET A 370 -5.90 -9.78 -7.78
C MET A 370 -5.77 -10.72 -8.96
N THR A 371 -5.28 -10.19 -10.09
CA THR A 371 -4.91 -11.01 -11.25
C THR A 371 -3.82 -10.34 -12.09
N ASP A 372 -2.95 -11.16 -12.70
CA ASP A 372 -2.05 -10.77 -13.79
C ASP A 372 -2.52 -11.30 -15.15
N GLY A 373 -3.73 -11.86 -15.19
CA GLY A 373 -4.32 -12.50 -16.35
C GLY A 373 -3.97 -13.99 -16.52
N ARG A 374 -2.99 -14.51 -15.75
CA ARG A 374 -2.69 -15.93 -15.58
C ARG A 374 -3.10 -16.41 -14.19
N TRP A 375 -2.67 -15.72 -13.16
CA TRP A 375 -3.03 -15.99 -11.78
C TRP A 375 -4.26 -15.20 -11.36
N VAL A 376 -5.14 -15.84 -10.61
CA VAL A 376 -6.24 -15.18 -9.90
C VAL A 376 -6.10 -15.48 -8.42
N CYS A 377 -5.97 -14.45 -7.60
CA CYS A 377 -5.59 -14.58 -6.20
C CYS A 377 -6.50 -13.80 -5.28
N GLY A 378 -6.82 -14.38 -4.13
CA GLY A 378 -7.37 -13.69 -2.97
C GLY A 378 -6.37 -13.67 -1.82
N GLY A 379 -6.25 -12.55 -1.10
CA GLY A 379 -5.29 -12.46 -0.01
C GLY A 379 -5.64 -11.39 1.02
N LEU A 380 -5.11 -11.55 2.23
CA LEU A 380 -5.29 -10.62 3.34
C LEU A 380 -3.99 -9.94 3.75
N ASP A 381 -4.16 -8.83 4.48
CA ASP A 381 -3.06 -8.14 5.18
C ASP A 381 -2.49 -8.98 6.33
N ARG A 382 -1.35 -8.55 6.87
CA ARG A 382 -0.63 -9.28 7.94
C ARG A 382 -1.44 -9.46 9.23
N ASN A 383 -2.40 -8.59 9.49
CA ASN A 383 -3.25 -8.64 10.67
C ASN A 383 -4.56 -9.41 10.43
N GLY A 384 -4.96 -9.58 9.18
CA GLY A 384 -6.23 -10.20 8.80
C GLY A 384 -7.44 -9.41 9.30
N LEU A 385 -7.36 -8.06 9.25
CA LEU A 385 -8.41 -7.17 9.77
C LEU A 385 -9.67 -7.17 8.92
N ARG A 386 -9.56 -7.53 7.64
CA ARG A 386 -10.71 -7.70 6.74
C ARG A 386 -11.00 -9.18 6.53
N PRO A 387 -12.28 -9.59 6.41
CA PRO A 387 -12.62 -10.98 6.15
C PRO A 387 -12.45 -11.34 4.67
N MET A 388 -12.05 -12.59 4.42
CA MET A 388 -12.19 -13.22 3.11
C MET A 388 -12.54 -14.70 3.31
N ARG A 389 -13.71 -15.09 2.82
CA ARG A 389 -14.21 -16.47 2.86
C ARG A 389 -14.19 -17.06 1.46
N TYR A 390 -14.02 -18.36 1.36
CA TYR A 390 -14.03 -19.03 0.07
C TYR A 390 -14.81 -20.33 0.07
N VAL A 391 -15.25 -20.70 -1.14
CA VAL A 391 -15.92 -21.97 -1.45
C VAL A 391 -15.32 -22.55 -2.71
N VAL A 392 -15.00 -23.83 -2.69
CA VAL A 392 -14.62 -24.62 -3.87
C VAL A 392 -15.78 -25.55 -4.21
N THR A 393 -16.30 -25.42 -5.42
CA THR A 393 -17.46 -26.21 -5.87
C THR A 393 -17.05 -27.50 -6.59
N GLY A 394 -17.97 -28.47 -6.65
CA GLY A 394 -17.75 -29.76 -7.31
C GLY A 394 -17.57 -29.67 -8.82
N ASP A 395 -18.12 -28.64 -9.44
CA ASP A 395 -17.98 -28.36 -10.87
C ASP A 395 -16.75 -27.48 -11.19
N GLY A 396 -15.88 -27.27 -10.19
CA GLY A 396 -14.56 -26.69 -10.40
C GLY A 396 -14.52 -25.15 -10.42
N MET A 397 -15.30 -24.47 -9.61
CA MET A 397 -15.16 -23.04 -9.37
C MET A 397 -14.59 -22.77 -7.97
N LEU A 398 -13.73 -21.76 -7.86
CA LEU A 398 -13.41 -21.07 -6.61
C LEU A 398 -14.19 -19.76 -6.57
N ILE A 399 -14.90 -19.53 -5.49
CA ILE A 399 -15.61 -18.31 -5.16
C ILE A 399 -15.00 -17.79 -3.87
N ALA A 400 -14.44 -16.59 -3.86
CA ALA A 400 -13.87 -15.98 -2.66
C ALA A 400 -14.27 -14.52 -2.55
N GLY A 401 -14.43 -14.03 -1.33
CA GLY A 401 -14.74 -12.62 -1.11
C GLY A 401 -15.02 -12.25 0.34
N SER A 402 -15.34 -10.99 0.53
CA SER A 402 -15.55 -10.39 1.86
C SER A 402 -16.74 -10.99 2.65
N GLU A 403 -17.68 -11.62 1.96
CA GLU A 403 -18.87 -12.20 2.57
C GLU A 403 -19.08 -13.65 2.10
N ALA A 404 -19.78 -14.44 2.91
CA ALA A 404 -20.25 -15.76 2.52
C ALA A 404 -21.59 -15.64 1.77
N GLY A 405 -21.86 -16.58 0.84
CA GLY A 405 -23.16 -16.68 0.16
C GLY A 405 -23.39 -15.68 -0.97
N MET A 406 -22.37 -14.95 -1.43
CA MET A 406 -22.48 -14.00 -2.55
C MET A 406 -22.90 -14.68 -3.86
N VAL A 407 -22.49 -15.92 -4.07
CA VAL A 407 -22.96 -16.76 -5.17
C VAL A 407 -23.77 -17.90 -4.54
N PRO A 408 -25.05 -18.08 -4.90
CA PRO A 408 -25.81 -19.25 -4.48
C PRO A 408 -25.17 -20.52 -5.00
N VAL A 409 -24.80 -21.41 -4.09
CA VAL A 409 -24.20 -22.72 -4.40
C VAL A 409 -25.01 -23.78 -3.73
N ASP A 410 -25.31 -24.87 -4.44
CA ASP A 410 -25.90 -26.04 -3.84
C ASP A 410 -24.89 -26.66 -2.86
N GLU A 411 -25.22 -26.67 -1.59
CA GLU A 411 -24.39 -27.17 -0.49
C GLU A 411 -23.91 -28.61 -0.74
N MET A 412 -24.71 -29.42 -1.42
CA MET A 412 -24.37 -30.80 -1.76
C MET A 412 -23.25 -30.90 -2.80
N THR A 413 -22.99 -29.81 -3.54
CA THR A 413 -21.90 -29.72 -4.55
C THR A 413 -20.63 -29.08 -4.01
N VAL A 414 -20.64 -28.59 -2.78
CA VAL A 414 -19.46 -27.95 -2.17
C VAL A 414 -18.43 -28.99 -1.79
N ARG A 415 -17.19 -28.81 -2.27
CA ARG A 415 -16.04 -29.66 -1.91
C ARG A 415 -15.28 -29.12 -0.71
N GLU A 416 -15.17 -27.81 -0.62
CA GLU A 416 -14.39 -27.16 0.43
C GLU A 416 -14.97 -25.77 0.74
N LYS A 417 -15.01 -25.43 2.02
CA LYS A 417 -15.28 -24.07 2.52
C LYS A 417 -14.18 -23.65 3.47
N GLY A 418 -13.81 -22.38 3.44
CA GLY A 418 -12.80 -21.87 4.34
C GLY A 418 -12.84 -20.35 4.46
N ALA A 419 -11.93 -19.85 5.29
CA ALA A 419 -11.65 -18.45 5.45
C ALA A 419 -10.12 -18.25 5.43
N LEU A 420 -9.67 -17.15 4.83
CA LEU A 420 -8.27 -16.77 4.92
C LEU A 420 -8.00 -16.14 6.29
N GLY A 421 -6.88 -16.49 6.88
CA GLY A 421 -6.35 -15.87 8.08
C GLY A 421 -5.36 -14.73 7.76
N PRO A 422 -4.76 -14.14 8.81
CA PRO A 422 -3.75 -13.08 8.69
C PRO A 422 -2.61 -13.46 7.74
N GLY A 423 -2.33 -12.58 6.77
CA GLY A 423 -1.26 -12.76 5.78
C GLY A 423 -1.49 -13.85 4.74
N GLN A 424 -2.56 -14.65 4.87
CA GLN A 424 -2.83 -15.77 4.00
C GLN A 424 -3.32 -15.36 2.61
N MET A 425 -3.13 -16.26 1.64
CA MET A 425 -3.64 -16.12 0.29
C MET A 425 -4.14 -17.46 -0.26
N ILE A 426 -5.01 -17.38 -1.25
CA ILE A 426 -5.45 -18.49 -2.09
C ILE A 426 -5.27 -18.09 -3.55
N ALA A 427 -4.78 -18.97 -4.40
CA ALA A 427 -4.46 -18.63 -5.77
C ALA A 427 -4.82 -19.75 -6.75
N VAL A 428 -5.26 -19.38 -7.95
CA VAL A 428 -5.48 -20.31 -9.07
C VAL A 428 -4.52 -19.92 -10.19
N ASP A 429 -3.67 -20.87 -10.63
CA ASP A 429 -2.94 -20.77 -11.88
C ASP A 429 -3.84 -21.31 -13.00
N MET A 430 -4.42 -20.39 -13.79
CA MET A 430 -5.34 -20.75 -14.87
C MET A 430 -4.66 -21.50 -16.01
N ALA A 431 -3.35 -21.31 -16.20
CA ALA A 431 -2.59 -22.03 -17.23
C ALA A 431 -2.32 -23.49 -16.83
N GLU A 432 -2.06 -23.74 -15.54
CA GLU A 432 -1.88 -25.10 -15.00
C GLU A 432 -3.22 -25.77 -14.64
N GLY A 433 -4.30 -25.00 -14.52
CA GLY A 433 -5.59 -25.49 -14.02
C GLY A 433 -5.52 -25.99 -12.58
N LYS A 434 -4.76 -25.29 -11.74
CA LYS A 434 -4.47 -25.72 -10.36
C LYS A 434 -4.78 -24.67 -9.32
N LEU A 435 -5.47 -25.10 -8.26
CA LEU A 435 -5.68 -24.34 -7.05
C LEU A 435 -4.49 -24.54 -6.10
N TYR A 436 -3.97 -23.44 -5.59
CA TYR A 436 -2.94 -23.40 -4.56
C TYR A 436 -3.52 -22.75 -3.29
N ARG A 437 -3.43 -23.49 -2.19
CA ARG A 437 -3.74 -22.98 -0.86
C ARG A 437 -2.53 -22.23 -0.30
N ASP A 438 -2.73 -21.54 0.80
CA ASP A 438 -1.72 -20.66 1.40
C ASP A 438 -0.32 -21.29 1.51
N THR A 439 -0.22 -22.47 2.11
CA THR A 439 1.06 -23.15 2.27
C THR A 439 1.66 -23.58 0.93
N GLU A 440 0.85 -24.11 0.02
CA GLU A 440 1.30 -24.58 -1.29
C GLU A 440 1.85 -23.43 -2.16
N ILE A 441 1.19 -22.27 -2.14
CA ILE A 441 1.66 -21.11 -2.90
C ILE A 441 2.93 -20.52 -2.30
N LYS A 442 3.02 -20.43 -0.97
CA LYS A 442 4.22 -19.95 -0.28
C LYS A 442 5.42 -20.87 -0.50
N ASP A 443 5.22 -22.18 -0.44
CA ASP A 443 6.27 -23.15 -0.77
C ASP A 443 6.78 -22.98 -2.21
N ARG A 444 5.84 -22.80 -3.16
CA ARG A 444 6.19 -22.55 -4.57
C ARG A 444 6.99 -21.26 -4.74
N LEU A 445 6.55 -20.18 -4.11
CA LEU A 445 7.23 -18.90 -4.21
C LEU A 445 8.61 -18.93 -3.54
N ALA A 446 8.73 -19.54 -2.38
CA ALA A 446 9.99 -19.65 -1.65
C ALA A 446 11.01 -20.54 -2.38
N ALA A 447 10.54 -21.50 -3.19
CA ALA A 447 11.38 -22.37 -4.00
C ALA A 447 11.77 -21.77 -5.38
N ALA A 448 11.18 -20.62 -5.76
CA ALA A 448 11.39 -20.04 -7.08
C ALA A 448 12.80 -19.47 -7.28
N GLN A 449 13.45 -19.03 -6.21
CA GLN A 449 14.78 -18.45 -6.21
C GLN A 449 15.58 -18.94 -4.98
N PRO A 450 16.90 -18.87 -5.00
CA PRO A 450 17.73 -19.27 -3.85
C PRO A 450 17.81 -18.17 -2.78
N TYR A 451 16.66 -17.78 -2.25
CA TYR A 451 16.56 -16.67 -1.28
C TYR A 451 17.43 -16.89 -0.06
N GLY A 452 17.55 -18.14 0.43
CA GLY A 452 18.41 -18.48 1.57
C GLY A 452 19.87 -18.08 1.37
N GLU A 453 20.42 -18.34 0.17
CA GLU A 453 21.78 -17.93 -0.20
C GLU A 453 21.90 -16.42 -0.37
N TRP A 454 20.84 -15.79 -0.90
CA TRP A 454 20.88 -14.34 -1.13
C TRP A 454 20.84 -13.55 0.17
N VAL A 455 20.02 -13.94 1.15
CA VAL A 455 19.88 -13.20 2.42
C VAL A 455 21.10 -13.35 3.33
N GLU A 456 21.99 -14.30 3.09
CA GLU A 456 23.28 -14.41 3.81
C GLU A 456 24.17 -13.17 3.60
N LYS A 457 23.94 -12.40 2.54
CA LYS A 457 24.67 -11.15 2.26
C LYS A 457 24.19 -9.96 3.10
N VAL A 458 23.03 -10.05 3.73
CA VAL A 458 22.52 -9.01 4.63
C VAL A 458 23.40 -8.94 5.86
N VAL A 459 23.97 -7.76 6.09
CA VAL A 459 24.82 -7.54 7.27
C VAL A 459 23.97 -6.97 8.40
N ASP A 460 23.86 -7.74 9.48
CA ASP A 460 23.19 -7.31 10.70
C ASP A 460 24.15 -6.48 11.56
N LEU A 461 23.87 -5.18 11.69
CA LEU A 461 24.68 -4.26 12.49
C LEU A 461 24.46 -4.41 14.01
N ASN A 462 23.37 -5.05 14.45
CA ASN A 462 23.09 -5.24 15.89
C ASN A 462 24.21 -6.02 16.58
N ALA A 463 24.85 -6.93 15.87
CA ALA A 463 25.99 -7.68 16.41
C ALA A 463 27.18 -6.80 16.80
N LEU A 464 27.35 -5.65 16.12
CA LEU A 464 28.40 -4.66 16.44
C LEU A 464 28.03 -3.78 17.64
N LEU A 465 26.72 -3.61 17.87
CA LEU A 465 26.19 -2.73 18.92
C LEU A 465 25.93 -3.49 20.22
N LYS A 466 26.05 -4.82 20.19
CA LYS A 466 25.85 -5.64 21.37
C LYS A 466 26.88 -5.31 22.46
N ASP A 467 26.37 -5.07 23.65
CA ASP A 467 27.18 -4.81 24.84
C ASP A 467 28.07 -3.54 24.75
N VAL A 468 27.77 -2.58 23.87
CA VAL A 468 28.47 -1.30 23.83
C VAL A 468 28.08 -0.48 25.05
N PRO A 469 29.04 -0.18 25.96
CA PRO A 469 28.73 0.54 27.18
C PRO A 469 28.47 2.01 26.89
N GLU A 470 27.32 2.53 27.30
CA GLU A 470 27.03 3.95 27.24
C GLU A 470 27.89 4.73 28.24
N ARG A 471 28.38 5.87 27.85
CA ARG A 471 29.18 6.78 28.68
C ARG A 471 28.65 8.18 28.58
N ALA A 472 28.31 8.77 29.70
CA ALA A 472 27.89 10.15 29.75
C ALA A 472 29.06 11.07 29.31
N GLN A 473 28.80 11.94 28.30
CA GLN A 473 29.76 12.90 27.77
C GLN A 473 29.71 14.22 28.53
N PHE A 474 28.56 14.59 29.06
CA PHE A 474 28.33 15.86 29.76
C PHE A 474 27.78 15.66 31.14
N HIS A 475 28.21 16.51 32.08
CA HIS A 475 27.78 16.44 33.49
C HIS A 475 27.59 17.85 34.04
N GLY A 476 26.74 17.96 35.07
CA GLY A 476 26.60 19.16 35.91
C GLY A 476 26.23 20.40 35.09
N ALA A 477 27.04 21.45 35.25
CA ALA A 477 26.74 22.76 34.63
C ALA A 477 26.84 22.72 33.09
N GLU A 478 27.71 21.91 32.52
CA GLU A 478 27.82 21.77 31.07
C GLU A 478 26.60 21.09 30.45
N LEU A 479 26.12 20.01 31.06
CA LEU A 479 24.88 19.37 30.65
C LEU A 479 23.70 20.34 30.74
N ARG A 480 23.58 21.09 31.85
CA ARG A 480 22.53 22.08 32.03
C ARG A 480 22.55 23.18 30.98
N LYS A 481 23.72 23.70 30.61
CA LYS A 481 23.84 24.67 29.51
C LYS A 481 23.32 24.13 28.19
N ARG A 482 23.64 22.89 27.85
CA ARG A 482 23.20 22.23 26.62
C ARG A 482 21.71 21.97 26.62
N GLN A 483 21.15 21.54 27.75
CA GLN A 483 19.70 21.41 27.90
C GLN A 483 18.95 22.73 27.68
N ILE A 484 19.47 23.83 28.28
CA ILE A 484 18.89 25.15 28.07
C ILE A 484 19.01 25.58 26.61
N ALA A 485 20.17 25.36 25.97
CA ALA A 485 20.38 25.72 24.57
C ALA A 485 19.46 24.91 23.63
N ALA A 486 19.16 23.68 23.97
CA ALA A 486 18.22 22.83 23.25
C ALA A 486 16.73 23.10 23.58
N GLY A 487 16.45 24.03 24.50
CA GLY A 487 15.08 24.41 24.85
C GLY A 487 14.39 23.54 25.89
N PHE A 488 15.11 22.65 26.59
CA PHE A 488 14.52 21.81 27.62
C PHE A 488 13.97 22.61 28.80
N THR A 489 12.73 22.38 29.12
CA THR A 489 12.06 22.90 30.31
C THR A 489 12.25 21.95 31.51
N VAL A 490 12.02 22.48 32.73
CA VAL A 490 11.99 21.64 33.93
C VAL A 490 10.87 20.61 33.86
N GLU A 491 9.74 20.99 33.27
CA GLU A 491 8.58 20.11 33.10
C GLU A 491 8.93 18.89 32.21
N GLU A 492 9.61 19.09 31.09
CA GLU A 492 10.06 18.00 30.23
C GLU A 492 11.05 17.06 30.95
N LEU A 493 11.96 17.64 31.71
CA LEU A 493 12.93 16.83 32.47
C LEU A 493 12.26 15.98 33.55
N GLU A 494 11.32 16.57 34.32
CA GLU A 494 10.72 15.91 35.49
C GLU A 494 9.50 15.06 35.15
N GLN A 495 8.70 15.44 34.17
CA GLN A 495 7.43 14.77 33.85
C GLN A 495 7.48 13.87 32.60
N VAL A 496 8.45 14.06 31.73
CA VAL A 496 8.63 13.23 30.53
C VAL A 496 9.84 12.33 30.68
N LEU A 497 11.03 12.93 30.79
CA LEU A 497 12.28 12.18 30.70
C LEU A 497 12.60 11.33 31.93
N ALA A 498 12.43 11.90 33.13
CA ALA A 498 12.69 11.17 34.36
C ALA A 498 11.80 9.91 34.48
N PRO A 499 10.47 9.99 34.34
CA PRO A 499 9.62 8.81 34.37
C PRO A 499 9.91 7.80 33.23
N MET A 500 10.24 8.27 32.04
CA MET A 500 10.65 7.37 30.95
C MET A 500 11.92 6.60 31.32
N ALA A 501 12.88 7.27 31.94
CA ALA A 501 14.12 6.64 32.39
C ALA A 501 13.91 5.68 33.57
N GLU A 502 13.06 6.02 34.52
CA GLU A 502 12.79 5.21 35.70
C GLU A 502 11.91 4.00 35.40
N ASP A 503 10.83 4.19 34.64
CA ASP A 503 9.84 3.15 34.37
C ASP A 503 10.15 2.33 33.10
N GLY A 504 11.03 2.84 32.22
CA GLY A 504 11.35 2.21 30.93
C GLY A 504 10.17 2.15 29.97
N LYS A 505 9.23 3.10 30.06
CA LYS A 505 8.04 3.17 29.21
C LYS A 505 7.72 4.62 28.82
N GLU A 506 7.05 4.79 27.70
CA GLU A 506 6.57 6.07 27.23
C GLU A 506 5.51 6.67 28.18
N MET A 507 5.55 7.98 28.36
CA MET A 507 4.52 8.71 29.09
C MET A 507 3.23 8.77 28.27
N VAL A 508 2.09 8.78 28.97
CA VAL A 508 0.79 8.98 28.31
C VAL A 508 0.69 10.43 27.81
N ALA A 509 0.68 10.58 26.49
CA ALA A 509 0.64 11.89 25.84
C ALA A 509 -0.10 11.80 24.50
N SER A 510 -0.47 12.95 23.92
CA SER A 510 -1.00 13.03 22.56
C SER A 510 0.14 13.11 21.55
N MET A 511 -0.01 12.38 20.43
CA MET A 511 0.86 12.53 19.27
C MET A 511 0.46 13.74 18.43
N GLY A 512 1.09 14.88 18.70
CA GLY A 512 0.76 16.17 18.12
C GLY A 512 -0.37 16.87 18.88
N ASP A 513 -0.44 18.18 18.71
CA ASP A 513 -1.41 19.03 19.36
C ASP A 513 -1.95 20.03 18.33
N ASP A 514 -3.24 19.98 18.05
CA ASP A 514 -3.94 20.88 17.12
C ASP A 514 -4.60 22.07 17.81
N THR A 515 -4.32 22.29 19.11
CA THR A 515 -4.69 23.51 19.79
C THR A 515 -4.05 24.72 19.09
N PRO A 516 -4.81 25.75 18.72
CA PRO A 516 -4.24 26.95 18.11
C PRO A 516 -3.14 27.57 18.97
N PRO A 517 -2.03 28.05 18.39
CA PRO A 517 -0.98 28.68 19.15
C PRO A 517 -1.50 29.95 19.85
N ALA A 518 -1.10 30.15 21.09
CA ALA A 518 -1.40 31.37 21.84
C ALA A 518 -0.51 32.52 21.30
N VAL A 519 -1.03 33.30 20.36
CA VAL A 519 -0.28 34.33 19.61
C VAL A 519 0.42 35.37 20.50
N LEU A 520 -0.02 35.56 21.74
CA LEU A 520 0.61 36.46 22.70
C LEU A 520 1.55 35.75 23.69
N SER A 521 1.74 34.44 23.53
CA SER A 521 2.66 33.70 24.40
C SER A 521 4.11 33.92 23.96
N HIS A 522 5.00 34.02 24.92
CA HIS A 522 6.45 34.04 24.72
C HIS A 522 7.08 32.63 24.85
N VAL A 523 6.25 31.60 25.13
CA VAL A 523 6.73 30.22 25.28
C VAL A 523 6.99 29.63 23.90
N TYR A 524 8.20 29.13 23.70
CA TYR A 524 8.56 28.38 22.51
C TYR A 524 7.73 27.08 22.43
N ARG A 525 7.27 26.76 21.23
CA ARG A 525 6.58 25.52 20.94
C ARG A 525 7.35 24.77 19.85
N PRO A 526 7.85 23.55 20.15
CA PRO A 526 8.61 22.76 19.18
C PRO A 526 7.83 22.48 17.90
N LEU A 527 8.51 22.43 16.77
CA LEU A 527 7.89 22.17 15.47
C LEU A 527 7.19 20.81 15.43
N SER A 528 7.67 19.82 16.17
CA SER A 528 7.07 18.49 16.29
C SER A 528 5.61 18.51 16.76
N HIS A 529 5.23 19.46 17.62
CA HIS A 529 3.89 19.56 18.13
C HIS A 529 2.82 19.87 17.07
N TYR A 530 3.21 20.37 15.91
CA TYR A 530 2.30 20.65 14.78
C TYR A 530 2.10 19.45 13.86
N PHE A 531 2.78 18.33 14.12
CA PHE A 531 2.65 17.11 13.37
C PHE A 531 1.75 16.13 14.09
N ARG A 532 0.94 15.40 13.33
CA ARG A 532 0.04 14.36 13.82
C ARG A 532 -0.13 13.25 12.81
N GLN A 533 -0.72 12.15 13.23
CA GLN A 533 -1.07 11.06 12.33
C GLN A 533 -2.08 11.52 11.27
N ASN A 534 -1.92 11.03 10.06
CA ASN A 534 -2.73 11.39 8.90
C ASN A 534 -3.69 10.27 8.45
N PHE A 535 -3.75 9.16 9.15
CA PHE A 535 -4.66 8.07 8.83
C PHE A 535 -5.80 8.00 9.84
N SER A 536 -6.95 7.50 9.39
CA SER A 536 -8.10 7.28 10.26
C SER A 536 -7.85 6.05 11.13
N GLN A 537 -8.08 6.19 12.43
CA GLN A 537 -7.97 5.10 13.41
C GLN A 537 -9.34 4.56 13.85
N VAL A 538 -10.42 5.22 13.45
CA VAL A 538 -11.76 5.05 14.05
C VAL A 538 -12.35 3.67 13.75
N THR A 539 -12.06 3.10 12.58
CA THR A 539 -12.65 1.84 12.12
C THR A 539 -11.73 0.61 12.30
N ASN A 540 -10.48 0.84 12.70
CA ASN A 540 -9.53 -0.24 12.90
C ASN A 540 -9.55 -0.69 14.36
N PRO A 541 -9.67 -1.99 14.67
CA PRO A 541 -9.48 -2.47 16.01
C PRO A 541 -8.07 -2.11 16.48
N PRO A 542 -7.88 -1.67 17.74
CA PRO A 542 -6.57 -1.37 18.27
C PRO A 542 -5.69 -2.63 18.23
N ILE A 543 -4.44 -2.46 17.85
CA ILE A 543 -3.43 -3.53 17.97
C ILE A 543 -2.98 -3.52 19.42
N ASP A 544 -3.21 -4.61 20.13
CA ASP A 544 -2.72 -4.79 21.49
C ASP A 544 -1.19 -5.03 21.50
N SER A 545 -0.54 -4.83 22.65
CA SER A 545 0.90 -4.95 22.79
C SER A 545 1.46 -6.33 22.44
N LEU A 546 0.67 -7.40 22.56
CA LEU A 546 1.08 -8.75 22.17
C LEU A 546 1.06 -8.93 20.65
N ARG A 547 0.07 -8.36 19.98
CA ARG A 547 0.00 -8.33 18.51
C ARG A 547 1.05 -7.41 17.93
N GLU A 548 1.27 -6.26 18.55
CA GLU A 548 2.27 -5.28 18.13
C GLU A 548 3.65 -5.93 17.99
N GLY A 549 4.12 -6.66 19.00
CA GLY A 549 5.39 -7.39 18.95
C GLY A 549 5.48 -8.45 17.85
N ARG A 550 4.32 -8.92 17.36
CA ARG A 550 4.26 -9.93 16.29
C ARG A 550 4.20 -9.32 14.88
N VAL A 551 3.47 -8.24 14.71
CA VAL A 551 3.11 -7.70 13.38
C VAL A 551 3.85 -6.43 13.02
N MET A 552 4.45 -5.73 14.00
CA MET A 552 5.20 -4.50 13.79
C MET A 552 6.70 -4.74 13.84
N SER A 553 7.48 -3.93 13.12
CA SER A 553 8.92 -3.96 13.13
C SER A 553 9.46 -2.56 12.93
N LEU A 554 10.48 -2.21 13.71
CA LEU A 554 11.25 -0.99 13.57
C LEU A 554 12.52 -1.20 12.72
N LYS A 555 12.70 -2.40 12.15
CA LYS A 555 13.88 -2.76 11.39
C LYS A 555 14.12 -1.76 10.26
N THR A 556 15.31 -1.15 10.26
CA THR A 556 15.71 -0.17 9.27
C THR A 556 16.87 -0.66 8.41
N ARG A 557 16.95 -0.13 7.18
CA ARG A 557 17.97 -0.50 6.20
C ARG A 557 18.87 0.69 5.94
N PHE A 558 20.17 0.43 5.79
CA PHE A 558 21.14 1.43 5.44
C PHE A 558 21.63 1.31 4.00
N GLY A 559 22.00 2.44 3.45
CA GLY A 559 22.87 2.57 2.31
C GLY A 559 22.16 2.61 0.99
N ASN A 560 22.84 2.07 0.04
CA ASN A 560 22.60 2.15 -1.37
C ASN A 560 21.51 1.16 -1.81
N LEU A 561 20.26 1.60 -1.78
CA LEU A 561 19.13 0.80 -2.25
C LEU A 561 19.27 0.50 -3.74
N LYS A 562 18.99 -0.73 -4.12
CA LYS A 562 19.13 -1.21 -5.49
C LYS A 562 17.88 -0.94 -6.32
N ASN A 563 17.87 -1.43 -7.55
CA ASN A 563 16.73 -1.33 -8.45
C ASN A 563 15.60 -2.28 -8.02
N VAL A 564 14.45 -1.74 -7.66
CA VAL A 564 13.28 -2.51 -7.17
C VAL A 564 12.72 -3.48 -8.23
N LEU A 565 12.99 -3.26 -9.51
CA LEU A 565 12.52 -4.13 -10.59
C LEU A 565 13.40 -5.37 -10.82
N ASP A 566 14.62 -5.38 -10.30
CA ASP A 566 15.52 -6.53 -10.43
C ASP A 566 15.16 -7.62 -9.42
N GLU A 567 15.39 -8.88 -9.81
CA GLU A 567 15.25 -10.04 -8.95
C GLU A 567 16.57 -10.83 -8.95
N ASN A 568 17.48 -10.43 -8.06
CA ASN A 568 18.79 -11.04 -7.93
C ASN A 568 19.40 -10.80 -6.53
N SER A 569 20.56 -11.41 -6.28
CA SER A 569 21.25 -11.36 -4.99
C SER A 569 21.82 -9.99 -4.63
N SER A 570 21.93 -9.04 -5.55
CA SER A 570 22.45 -7.70 -5.23
C SER A 570 21.49 -6.88 -4.34
N GLN A 571 20.21 -7.24 -4.32
CA GLN A 571 19.19 -6.61 -3.48
C GLN A 571 19.46 -6.79 -1.98
N THR A 572 20.17 -7.85 -1.61
CA THR A 572 20.48 -8.19 -0.21
C THR A 572 21.86 -7.70 0.25
N GLU A 573 22.59 -6.98 -0.60
CA GLU A 573 23.84 -6.30 -0.23
C GLU A 573 23.53 -5.02 0.57
N ILE A 574 22.84 -5.16 1.70
CA ILE A 574 22.39 -4.09 2.56
C ILE A 574 22.82 -4.31 4.01
N LEU A 575 22.82 -3.23 4.77
CA LEU A 575 23.04 -3.23 6.22
C LEU A 575 21.70 -3.02 6.93
N VAL A 576 21.47 -3.71 8.02
CA VAL A 576 20.22 -3.61 8.77
C VAL A 576 20.46 -3.39 10.26
N LEU A 577 19.54 -2.65 10.90
CA LEU A 577 19.39 -2.53 12.35
C LEU A 577 17.96 -2.90 12.72
N GLU A 578 17.77 -3.49 13.91
CA GLU A 578 16.43 -3.79 14.43
C GLU A 578 15.66 -2.54 14.85
N SER A 579 16.37 -1.43 15.14
CA SER A 579 15.74 -0.15 15.51
C SER A 579 16.42 1.03 14.79
N PRO A 580 15.65 2.04 14.37
CA PRO A 580 16.22 3.30 13.86
C PRO A 580 16.75 4.20 14.96
N PHE A 581 16.51 3.86 16.22
CA PHE A 581 16.98 4.61 17.39
C PHE A 581 18.30 4.05 17.85
N ILE A 582 19.30 4.91 17.97
CA ILE A 582 20.66 4.53 18.32
C ILE A 582 21.18 5.41 19.46
N ALA A 583 21.81 4.78 20.43
CA ALA A 583 22.44 5.48 21.55
C ALA A 583 23.76 6.19 21.13
N ASN A 584 24.30 7.05 21.98
CA ASN A 584 25.50 7.83 21.64
C ASN A 584 26.73 6.94 21.41
N ALA A 585 26.95 5.94 22.26
CA ALA A 585 28.07 5.02 22.09
C ALA A 585 27.89 4.14 20.85
N GLU A 586 26.68 3.68 20.58
CA GLU A 586 26.32 2.93 19.37
C GLU A 586 26.57 3.77 18.10
N PHE A 587 26.17 5.04 18.15
CA PHE A 587 26.42 5.98 17.04
C PHE A 587 27.91 6.08 16.72
N GLN A 588 28.78 6.18 17.72
CA GLN A 588 30.22 6.23 17.50
C GLN A 588 30.74 4.96 16.82
N VAL A 589 30.29 3.80 17.25
CA VAL A 589 30.64 2.50 16.63
C VAL A 589 30.21 2.47 15.16
N LEU A 590 29.02 2.98 14.83
CA LEU A 590 28.54 3.06 13.45
C LEU A 590 29.35 4.03 12.61
N VAL A 591 29.73 5.20 13.15
CA VAL A 591 30.58 6.18 12.46
C VAL A 591 31.95 5.57 12.15
N GLU A 592 32.55 4.89 13.12
CA GLU A 592 33.83 4.19 12.91
C GLU A 592 33.72 3.08 11.86
N ARG A 593 32.61 2.32 11.87
CA ARG A 593 32.35 1.24 10.89
C ARG A 593 32.23 1.75 9.47
N PHE A 594 31.57 2.92 9.28
CA PHE A 594 31.37 3.50 7.97
C PHE A 594 32.58 4.33 7.48
N GLY A 595 33.40 4.84 8.39
CA GLY A 595 34.65 5.54 8.09
C GLY A 595 34.48 6.71 7.12
N GLU A 596 35.22 6.69 6.01
CA GLU A 596 35.21 7.75 4.99
C GLU A 596 33.86 7.92 4.24
N GLN A 597 32.93 6.98 4.41
CA GLN A 597 31.60 7.10 3.81
C GLN A 597 30.67 8.03 4.61
N VAL A 598 31.08 8.54 5.77
CA VAL A 598 30.29 9.45 6.61
C VAL A 598 30.60 10.89 6.28
N ALA A 599 29.57 11.68 6.02
CA ALA A 599 29.67 13.14 5.91
C ALA A 599 28.77 13.81 6.98
N PHE A 600 29.39 14.69 7.77
CA PHE A 600 28.68 15.50 8.76
C PHE A 600 28.22 16.81 8.12
N ILE A 601 26.93 17.14 8.29
CA ILE A 601 26.30 18.38 7.83
C ILE A 601 25.90 19.20 9.05
N ASP A 602 26.54 20.36 9.22
CA ASP A 602 26.24 21.30 10.30
C ASP A 602 24.91 22.02 10.03
N CYS A 603 23.88 21.71 10.83
CA CYS A 603 22.53 22.30 10.73
C CYS A 603 22.38 23.54 11.61
N THR A 604 23.47 24.21 11.99
CA THR A 604 23.43 25.50 12.71
C THR A 604 23.60 26.66 11.78
N PHE A 605 23.13 27.83 12.20
CA PHE A 605 23.29 29.10 11.50
C PHE A 605 23.53 30.26 12.49
N PRO A 606 24.10 31.39 12.07
CA PRO A 606 24.41 32.52 12.95
C PRO A 606 23.16 33.06 13.63
N VAL A 607 23.30 33.48 14.89
CA VAL A 607 22.26 34.24 15.60
C VAL A 607 22.23 35.65 15.05
N GLY A 608 21.13 36.04 14.38
CA GLY A 608 20.97 37.38 13.80
C GLY A 608 19.52 37.77 13.62
N PRO A 609 19.23 39.04 13.38
CA PRO A 609 17.86 39.51 13.19
C PRO A 609 17.31 39.27 11.78
N ALA A 610 18.14 38.77 10.85
CA ALA A 610 17.72 38.56 9.47
C ALA A 610 16.95 37.24 9.28
N LEU A 611 15.78 37.33 8.66
CA LEU A 611 14.98 36.15 8.28
C LEU A 611 15.67 35.30 7.21
N ASP A 612 16.54 35.90 6.42
CA ASP A 612 17.24 35.24 5.30
C ASP A 612 18.29 34.25 5.80
N ASP A 613 18.83 34.41 7.02
CA ASP A 613 19.85 33.53 7.59
C ASP A 613 19.43 32.06 7.64
N LEU A 614 18.15 31.79 7.98
CA LEU A 614 17.61 30.41 8.00
C LEU A 614 17.43 29.86 6.58
N GLN A 615 16.98 30.68 5.63
CA GLN A 615 16.81 30.28 4.25
C GLN A 615 18.17 29.93 3.61
N ASP A 616 19.17 30.78 3.80
CA ASP A 616 20.52 30.55 3.31
C ASP A 616 21.13 29.30 3.92
N ALA A 617 20.88 29.06 5.21
CA ALA A 617 21.32 27.84 5.87
C ALA A 617 20.64 26.57 5.29
N VAL A 618 19.37 26.63 4.95
CA VAL A 618 18.66 25.52 4.27
C VAL A 618 19.26 25.25 2.90
N GLU A 619 19.54 26.28 2.11
CA GLU A 619 20.16 26.10 0.78
C GLU A 619 21.61 25.57 0.92
N ARG A 620 22.35 26.02 1.91
CA ARG A 620 23.70 25.51 2.21
C ARG A 620 23.69 24.02 2.53
N ILE A 621 22.84 23.55 3.47
CA ILE A 621 22.82 22.12 3.84
C ILE A 621 22.33 21.23 2.69
N ARG A 622 21.47 21.74 1.80
CA ARG A 622 21.07 21.04 0.57
C ARG A 622 22.25 20.84 -0.36
N ALA A 623 23.04 21.89 -0.59
CA ALA A 623 24.22 21.85 -1.44
C ALA A 623 25.30 20.92 -0.85
N GLU A 624 25.63 21.08 0.43
CA GLU A 624 26.59 20.23 1.15
C GLU A 624 26.18 18.74 1.08
N ALA A 625 24.90 18.42 1.27
CA ALA A 625 24.39 17.05 1.19
C ALA A 625 24.50 16.49 -0.24
N GLU A 626 24.18 17.29 -1.26
CA GLU A 626 24.33 16.90 -2.68
C GLU A 626 25.79 16.61 -3.01
N ASP A 627 26.69 17.50 -2.64
CA ASP A 627 28.11 17.37 -2.90
C ASP A 627 28.71 16.16 -2.18
N ALA A 628 28.34 15.93 -0.93
CA ALA A 628 28.78 14.78 -0.16
C ALA A 628 28.38 13.46 -0.84
N VAL A 629 27.11 13.32 -1.24
CA VAL A 629 26.64 12.09 -1.91
C VAL A 629 27.32 11.90 -3.28
N ARG A 630 27.48 12.97 -4.06
CA ARG A 630 28.20 12.91 -5.34
C ARG A 630 29.67 12.54 -5.16
N SER A 631 30.26 12.88 -4.02
CA SER A 631 31.64 12.53 -3.66
C SER A 631 31.78 11.12 -3.09
N GLY A 632 30.65 10.37 -2.94
CA GLY A 632 30.65 8.96 -2.51
C GLY A 632 30.23 8.73 -1.07
N ALA A 633 29.77 9.76 -0.34
CA ALA A 633 29.23 9.56 1.00
C ALA A 633 27.96 8.72 0.96
N GLY A 634 27.97 7.58 1.65
CA GLY A 634 26.81 6.71 1.83
C GLY A 634 26.01 7.00 3.11
N GLN A 635 26.56 7.80 4.02
CA GLN A 635 25.98 8.16 5.30
C GLN A 635 26.07 9.66 5.51
N LEU A 636 24.94 10.35 5.54
CA LEU A 636 24.86 11.77 5.93
C LEU A 636 24.46 11.84 7.40
N VAL A 637 25.16 12.65 8.17
CA VAL A 637 24.82 12.94 9.57
C VAL A 637 24.42 14.41 9.67
N LEU A 638 23.14 14.66 9.84
CA LEU A 638 22.61 15.99 10.12
C LEU A 638 22.71 16.25 11.62
N THR A 639 23.41 17.33 12.00
CA THR A 639 23.66 17.60 13.43
C THR A 639 23.55 19.09 13.79
N ASP A 640 23.05 19.36 15.00
CA ASP A 640 23.02 20.66 15.64
C ASP A 640 24.18 20.85 16.65
N GLU A 641 25.22 20.03 16.58
CA GLU A 641 26.28 19.92 17.58
C GLU A 641 27.02 21.22 17.87
N HIS A 642 27.10 22.11 16.87
CA HIS A 642 27.80 23.38 16.98
C HIS A 642 26.92 24.53 17.51
N GLN A 643 25.77 24.20 18.07
CA GLN A 643 24.90 25.14 18.74
C GLN A 643 25.56 25.82 19.93
N GLY A 644 25.40 27.14 20.05
CA GLY A 644 26.04 27.94 21.11
C GLY A 644 25.61 29.40 21.07
N PRO A 645 26.33 30.31 21.78
CA PRO A 645 25.94 31.71 21.88
C PRO A 645 25.83 32.46 20.57
N GLU A 646 26.61 32.07 19.56
CA GLU A 646 26.70 32.74 18.26
C GLU A 646 25.98 31.96 17.14
N LYS A 647 25.57 30.71 17.42
CA LYS A 647 24.92 29.83 16.44
C LYS A 647 23.69 29.14 17.04
N VAL A 648 22.62 29.12 16.32
CA VAL A 648 21.38 28.43 16.68
C VAL A 648 21.15 27.26 15.72
N GLY A 649 20.62 26.15 16.25
CA GLY A 649 20.20 25.02 15.43
C GLY A 649 18.93 25.34 14.64
N MET A 650 18.88 24.95 13.36
CA MET A 650 17.61 24.94 12.66
C MET A 650 16.75 23.76 13.16
N PRO A 651 15.43 23.86 13.15
CA PRO A 651 14.55 22.72 13.51
C PRO A 651 14.93 21.49 12.69
N MET A 652 15.26 20.39 13.36
CA MET A 652 15.81 19.21 12.67
C MET A 652 14.80 18.53 11.75
N ILE A 653 13.50 18.68 12.00
CA ILE A 653 12.45 18.27 11.07
C ILE A 653 12.56 19.04 9.75
N LEU A 654 12.82 20.36 9.81
CA LEU A 654 13.03 21.18 8.61
C LEU A 654 14.31 20.76 7.87
N ALA A 655 15.42 20.61 8.59
CA ALA A 655 16.70 20.20 8.01
C ALA A 655 16.59 18.83 7.31
N THR A 656 16.01 17.84 8.00
CA THR A 656 15.81 16.49 7.47
C THR A 656 14.93 16.51 6.22
N SER A 657 13.78 17.19 6.29
CA SER A 657 12.85 17.30 5.16
C SER A 657 13.49 18.03 3.97
N ALA A 658 14.27 19.07 4.21
CA ALA A 658 14.95 19.86 3.18
C ALA A 658 15.99 19.01 2.42
N VAL A 659 16.84 18.28 3.15
CA VAL A 659 17.85 17.40 2.58
C VAL A 659 17.21 16.23 1.86
N HIS A 660 16.25 15.53 2.50
CA HIS A 660 15.53 14.41 1.89
C HIS A 660 14.85 14.80 0.58
N SER A 661 14.07 15.88 0.59
CA SER A 661 13.33 16.35 -0.59
C SER A 661 14.27 16.82 -1.70
N TRP A 662 15.41 17.44 -1.35
CA TRP A 662 16.42 17.88 -2.32
C TRP A 662 17.09 16.70 -2.99
N LEU A 663 17.59 15.74 -2.21
CA LEU A 663 18.23 14.53 -2.73
C LEU A 663 17.26 13.69 -3.57
N THR A 664 15.98 13.64 -3.21
CA THR A 664 14.96 12.97 -4.01
C THR A 664 14.79 13.64 -5.37
N ARG A 665 14.67 14.98 -5.40
CA ARG A 665 14.58 15.75 -6.66
C ARG A 665 15.83 15.64 -7.54
N LYS A 666 17.01 15.49 -6.91
CA LYS A 666 18.30 15.35 -7.62
C LYS A 666 18.60 13.91 -8.03
N GLY A 667 17.75 12.97 -7.69
CA GLY A 667 17.97 11.56 -7.99
C GLY A 667 19.05 10.89 -7.15
N LEU A 668 19.31 11.37 -5.94
CA LEU A 668 20.40 10.92 -5.08
C LEU A 668 19.94 10.21 -3.81
N ARG A 669 18.66 10.29 -3.45
CA ARG A 669 18.17 9.82 -2.13
C ARG A 669 18.44 8.34 -1.85
N THR A 670 18.36 7.49 -2.85
CA THR A 670 18.58 6.04 -2.70
C THR A 670 20.05 5.63 -2.57
N PHE A 671 20.99 6.57 -2.77
CA PHE A 671 22.43 6.30 -2.66
C PHE A 671 22.97 6.47 -1.23
N CYS A 672 22.21 7.11 -0.34
CA CYS A 672 22.66 7.40 1.01
C CYS A 672 21.57 7.19 2.07
N SER A 673 22.02 7.05 3.31
CA SER A 673 21.18 7.13 4.51
C SER A 673 21.28 8.53 5.11
N ILE A 674 20.21 8.99 5.75
CA ILE A 674 20.17 10.25 6.50
C ILE A 674 20.06 9.91 7.98
N ASN A 675 21.09 10.19 8.73
CA ASN A 675 21.18 9.96 10.17
C ASN A 675 21.06 11.32 10.87
N VAL A 676 20.11 11.45 11.79
CA VAL A 676 19.90 12.67 12.55
C VAL A 676 20.55 12.54 13.92
N ARG A 677 21.40 13.50 14.28
CA ARG A 677 22.00 13.59 15.61
C ARG A 677 21.68 14.97 16.20
N SER A 678 20.74 15.02 17.12
CA SER A 678 20.19 16.27 17.63
C SER A 678 19.80 16.20 19.08
N ALA A 679 19.88 17.36 19.74
CA ALA A 679 19.38 17.54 21.09
C ALA A 679 17.87 17.85 21.16
N GLU A 680 17.18 18.05 20.04
CA GLU A 680 15.74 18.33 20.02
C GLU A 680 14.86 17.10 20.21
N CYS A 681 15.44 15.89 20.12
CA CYS A 681 14.67 14.64 20.12
C CYS A 681 14.28 14.26 21.55
N VAL A 682 13.14 14.72 22.03
CA VAL A 682 12.71 14.59 23.44
C VAL A 682 11.86 13.34 23.67
N ASP A 683 11.05 12.93 22.70
CA ASP A 683 10.05 11.88 22.88
C ASP A 683 9.88 11.01 21.62
N PRO A 684 9.23 9.84 21.73
CA PRO A 684 8.94 8.98 20.59
C PRO A 684 8.18 9.65 19.45
N HIS A 685 7.34 10.64 19.74
CA HIS A 685 6.63 11.41 18.71
C HIS A 685 7.62 12.18 17.82
N TYR A 686 8.60 12.86 18.41
CA TYR A 686 9.63 13.58 17.67
C TYR A 686 10.43 12.63 16.79
N PHE A 687 10.84 11.48 17.31
CA PHE A 687 11.53 10.43 16.53
C PHE A 687 10.68 9.97 15.34
N ALA A 688 9.40 9.69 15.55
CA ALA A 688 8.48 9.26 14.50
C ALA A 688 8.34 10.33 13.40
N VAL A 689 8.27 11.62 13.77
CA VAL A 689 8.20 12.74 12.82
C VAL A 689 9.49 12.84 12.00
N LEU A 690 10.67 12.68 12.59
CA LEU A 690 11.94 12.69 11.86
C LEU A 690 12.06 11.54 10.87
N ILE A 691 11.63 10.34 11.25
CA ILE A 691 11.60 9.18 10.34
C ILE A 691 10.61 9.45 9.20
N GLY A 692 9.43 9.99 9.51
CA GLY A 692 8.45 10.43 8.51
C GLY A 692 8.97 11.53 7.59
N ALA A 693 9.89 12.39 8.07
CA ALA A 693 10.57 13.42 7.30
C ALA A 693 11.71 12.88 6.41
N GLY A 694 12.11 11.61 6.59
CA GLY A 694 13.10 10.94 5.76
C GLY A 694 14.38 10.49 6.48
N ALA A 695 14.46 10.58 7.81
CA ALA A 695 15.58 10.04 8.56
C ALA A 695 15.64 8.51 8.46
N THR A 696 16.83 7.97 8.33
CA THR A 696 17.11 6.53 8.41
C THR A 696 17.31 6.10 9.85
N THR A 697 18.07 6.89 10.62
CA THR A 697 18.26 6.71 12.05
C THR A 697 18.21 8.05 12.78
N VAL A 698 17.91 7.98 14.05
CA VAL A 698 17.87 9.13 14.95
C VAL A 698 18.71 8.82 16.20
N ASN A 699 19.60 9.74 16.55
CA ASN A 699 20.41 9.72 17.75
C ASN A 699 20.12 10.98 18.56
N ASP A 700 19.68 10.82 19.81
CA ASP A 700 19.58 11.92 20.75
C ASP A 700 20.93 12.17 21.43
N LYS A 701 21.42 13.37 21.30
CA LYS A 701 22.73 13.75 21.77
C LYS A 701 22.81 14.18 23.23
N VAL A 702 21.78 14.77 23.78
CA VAL A 702 21.83 15.47 25.08
C VAL A 702 21.09 14.74 26.17
N GLN A 703 20.03 14.06 25.80
CA GLN A 703 19.16 13.34 26.71
C GLN A 703 19.73 12.02 27.18
N ALA A 704 20.30 11.36 26.20
CA ALA A 704 20.65 9.97 26.25
C ALA A 704 21.67 9.66 27.32
N GLU A 705 22.39 10.69 27.81
CA GLU A 705 23.60 10.39 28.49
C GLU A 705 23.42 9.72 29.84
N ASN A 706 22.27 9.84 30.49
CA ASN A 706 22.03 9.17 31.76
C ASN A 706 20.64 8.59 31.99
N MET A 707 19.63 8.98 31.20
CA MET A 707 18.25 8.60 31.50
C MET A 707 17.52 7.87 30.36
N LEU A 708 17.63 8.35 29.11
CA LEU A 708 16.81 7.84 28.03
C LEU A 708 17.37 6.59 27.36
N THR A 709 18.67 6.44 27.29
CA THR A 709 19.30 5.23 26.70
C THR A 709 18.92 3.98 27.46
N GLY A 710 18.87 4.06 28.79
CA GLY A 710 18.37 2.98 29.63
C GLY A 710 16.87 2.73 29.46
N ALA A 711 16.09 3.77 29.19
CA ALA A 711 14.63 3.69 29.07
C ALA A 711 14.19 3.30 27.66
N LEU A 712 14.71 3.93 26.61
CA LEU A 712 14.42 3.55 25.22
C LEU A 712 15.00 2.17 24.88
N GLY A 713 16.23 1.89 25.32
CA GLY A 713 16.81 0.55 25.19
C GLY A 713 16.00 -0.51 25.96
N ARG A 714 15.40 -0.16 27.11
CA ARG A 714 14.49 -1.05 27.83
C ARG A 714 13.08 -1.08 27.22
N LEU A 715 12.55 0.03 26.72
CA LEU A 715 11.28 0.06 25.98
C LEU A 715 11.33 -0.86 24.76
N PHE A 716 12.45 -0.86 24.05
CA PHE A 716 12.66 -1.73 22.88
C PHE A 716 13.16 -3.13 23.26
N ALA A 717 13.97 -3.29 24.34
CA ALA A 717 14.36 -4.59 24.86
C ALA A 717 13.24 -5.32 25.60
N VAL A 718 12.25 -4.61 26.15
CA VAL A 718 11.03 -5.21 26.70
C VAL A 718 10.20 -5.84 25.58
N SER A 719 10.17 -5.26 24.36
CA SER A 719 9.57 -5.94 23.20
C SER A 719 10.33 -7.20 22.77
N GLU A 720 11.66 -7.28 23.02
CA GLU A 720 12.49 -8.46 22.74
C GLU A 720 12.58 -9.46 23.93
N ALA A 721 12.44 -9.00 25.16
CA ALA A 721 12.62 -9.82 26.37
C ALA A 721 11.36 -10.56 26.85
N TYR A 722 10.27 -10.48 26.12
CA TYR A 722 9.00 -11.14 26.45
C TYR A 722 8.86 -12.66 26.12
N PRO A 723 9.90 -13.42 25.71
CA PRO A 723 9.79 -14.88 25.68
C PRO A 723 9.63 -15.51 27.07
N ASP A 724 10.07 -14.85 28.14
CA ASP A 724 10.14 -15.45 29.48
C ASP A 724 8.98 -15.09 30.43
N LEU A 725 8.02 -14.26 30.01
CA LEU A 725 6.84 -13.93 30.82
C LEU A 725 5.85 -15.08 31.01
N LYS A 726 6.03 -16.20 30.36
CA LYS A 726 5.25 -17.43 30.61
C LYS A 726 5.42 -18.03 32.02
N ALA A 727 6.38 -17.54 32.78
CA ALA A 727 6.70 -18.08 34.11
C ALA A 727 6.43 -17.10 35.27
N ASN A 728 5.92 -15.90 35.03
CA ASN A 728 5.73 -14.93 36.12
C ASN A 728 4.36 -15.10 36.78
N ALA A 729 4.39 -15.22 38.11
CA ALA A 729 3.20 -15.37 38.96
C ALA A 729 2.12 -14.29 38.71
N ASN A 730 2.54 -13.07 38.34
CA ASN A 730 1.66 -11.97 38.03
C ASN A 730 0.85 -12.19 36.72
N PHE A 731 1.40 -12.90 35.74
CA PHE A 731 0.69 -13.25 34.52
C PHE A 731 -0.35 -14.35 34.75
N GLN A 732 -0.02 -15.32 35.60
CA GLN A 732 -0.99 -16.36 36.01
C GLN A 732 -2.11 -15.75 36.87
N GLN A 733 -1.80 -14.77 37.70
CA GLN A 733 -2.78 -14.03 38.48
C GLN A 733 -3.70 -13.19 37.57
N LEU A 734 -3.14 -12.49 36.57
CA LEU A 734 -3.92 -11.72 35.57
C LEU A 734 -4.81 -12.63 34.72
N GLN A 735 -4.34 -13.82 34.33
CA GLN A 735 -5.16 -14.81 33.63
C GLN A 735 -6.29 -15.35 34.52
N ALA A 736 -6.04 -15.56 35.81
CA ALA A 736 -7.04 -15.98 36.77
C ALA A 736 -8.09 -14.88 36.99
N GLU A 737 -7.68 -13.61 37.10
CA GLU A 737 -8.57 -12.46 37.25
C GLU A 737 -9.41 -12.22 35.98
N LEU A 738 -8.83 -12.35 34.78
CA LEU A 738 -9.55 -12.29 33.51
C LEU A 738 -10.59 -13.40 33.38
N SER A 739 -10.22 -14.62 33.74
CA SER A 739 -11.16 -15.77 33.74
C SER A 739 -12.29 -15.58 34.77
N ASP A 740 -12.01 -14.98 35.94
CA ASP A 740 -13.02 -14.65 36.94
C ASP A 740 -13.96 -13.51 36.47
N ILE A 741 -13.43 -12.52 35.76
CA ILE A 741 -14.23 -11.44 35.13
C ILE A 741 -15.10 -12.01 34.01
N GLU A 742 -14.59 -12.89 33.16
CA GLU A 742 -15.37 -13.57 32.12
C GLU A 742 -16.49 -14.44 32.72
N ASN A 743 -16.20 -15.15 33.79
CA ASN A 743 -17.21 -15.95 34.50
C ASN A 743 -18.26 -15.07 35.17
N LYS A 744 -17.90 -13.92 35.75
CA LYS A 744 -18.83 -12.93 36.31
C LYS A 744 -19.68 -12.27 35.23
N LEU A 745 -19.11 -11.95 34.07
CA LEU A 745 -19.84 -11.45 32.89
C LEU A 745 -20.81 -12.50 32.35
N ALA A 746 -20.39 -13.75 32.25
CA ALA A 746 -21.24 -14.83 31.80
C ALA A 746 -22.37 -15.14 32.81
N ALA A 747 -22.13 -15.00 34.12
CA ALA A 747 -23.12 -15.10 35.16
C ALA A 747 -24.11 -13.92 35.12
N ALA A 748 -23.64 -12.68 34.93
CA ALA A 748 -24.48 -11.51 34.76
C ALA A 748 -25.36 -11.61 33.52
N ARG A 749 -24.82 -12.06 32.38
CA ARG A 749 -25.61 -12.33 31.17
C ARG A 749 -26.68 -13.40 31.34
N ARG A 750 -26.46 -14.44 32.20
CA ARG A 750 -27.48 -15.44 32.54
C ARG A 750 -28.55 -14.93 33.51
N PHE A 751 -28.26 -13.88 34.25
CA PHE A 751 -29.21 -13.28 35.20
C PHE A 751 -30.11 -12.22 34.54
N PHE A 752 -29.73 -11.68 33.38
CA PHE A 752 -30.48 -10.68 32.60
C PHE A 752 -31.21 -11.27 31.39
N ASN A 753 -31.07 -12.58 31.10
CA ASN A 753 -31.90 -13.35 30.20
C ASN A 753 -32.84 -14.24 31.03
#